data_b026df451a375c377ac25049c24d1972
#
_entry.id   b026df451a375c377ac25049c24d1972
#
_cell.length_a   1.000
_cell.length_b   1.000
_cell.length_c   1.000
_cell.angle_alpha   90.00
_cell.angle_beta   90.00
_cell.angle_gamma   90.00
#
_symmetry.space_group_name_H-M   'P 1'
#
loop_
_entity.id
_entity.type
_entity.pdbx_description
1 polymer ?
#
loop_
_entity_poly.entity_id
_entity_poly.type
_entity_poly.pdbx_seq_one_letter_code
_entity_poly.pdbx_strand_id
1 'polypeptide(L)'
;MGLFTDGFKLLKKASEPLYKTPKSIQETIEIMAVAENGIFEVSKNKYSKCYRFQDINYTTATEDEQIGIFERYCKFLNSLDCNYKITINNKNKNMDELRDKVLIAEKNDGFNNYRSIYNDIIEEKIIEGRQGIEQERYLTITIERKNFEEAKAQFATLEATIHKAFIELGAEIVPLNGNERLKVLYDYYHLGDEGSFDFDIKKAKKVGADFRNDLCNGMVKYFPDHFEDESKFCKALFIKKYPSSLSDRFINEITSLPVHSITSIDVVPVPKDLTTKVLQKKYLGIESDIIKQQRVRNKNNDFSTEISYAKRTEKKEIEEIMDDVRENDQCLFFVGVTIILMAESKKELESVCETVETIGKRNSCTIDTHYLKQREALNTALPIGVRQVETMRTLLTQSLAVLMPFNVQELNDSTGNYYGINQISKNVNIGNRKKLINGNGFVFGVPGSGKSFFCKMEMGSVFLSGDDEIIVIDPMNEYFDIAETYGGTVVNMSTYTDNYVNPLEMDVWSLDPNDSKGMVREKGEFMLGLCEQCIGDSLNSRQKSIIDRCVRKLYIDIARSKEKYIPVMSDFYDILMAQPEDEAKDIALSLELFVNGSLNIFNHQTNVDVDNRFTVYGIRDLGTELSPITMLVMMESIQNRIVENGKRGKATWLYIDEFHVLLNSEYSAKYLQQLWKKVRKQGGLCTGITQNVVDLLQNYTATTMLANSEFVALLKQANTDSSKMAEVIGVSEAQLRFVTNTASGMGLIKCGSVVIPFDNQISKDTDLYRLYNTNIHEIIEMKKHANEKC
;
A
#
# COMPACT_ATOMS: atom_id res chain seq x y z
N MET A 1 4.94 -17.83 44.51
CA MET A 1 3.56 -17.78 44.03
C MET A 1 2.56 -17.04 44.91
N GLY A 2 2.87 -16.77 46.21
CA GLY A 2 1.95 -16.12 47.16
C GLY A 2 2.09 -14.60 47.34
N LEU A 3 3.10 -13.97 46.78
CA LEU A 3 3.41 -12.55 47.04
C LEU A 3 2.86 -11.55 46.02
N PHE A 4 2.45 -12.01 44.86
CA PHE A 4 1.81 -11.15 43.86
C PHE A 4 0.30 -10.98 44.05
N THR A 5 -0.35 -11.89 44.78
CA THR A 5 -1.76 -11.77 45.13
C THR A 5 -2.03 -10.70 46.18
N ASP A 6 -1.07 -10.37 47.04
CA ASP A 6 -1.26 -9.39 48.12
C ASP A 6 -1.10 -7.93 47.64
N GLY A 7 -0.29 -7.66 46.62
CA GLY A 7 -0.24 -6.35 45.96
C GLY A 7 -1.53 -5.98 45.25
N PHE A 8 -2.23 -6.97 44.67
CA PHE A 8 -3.54 -6.80 44.04
C PHE A 8 -4.70 -6.68 45.04
N LYS A 9 -4.55 -7.31 46.25
CA LYS A 9 -5.55 -7.21 47.35
C LYS A 9 -5.59 -5.83 48.00
N LEU A 10 -4.51 -5.04 47.95
CA LEU A 10 -4.51 -3.67 48.45
C LEU A 10 -5.29 -2.67 47.56
N LEU A 11 -5.66 -3.05 46.35
CA LEU A 11 -6.52 -2.25 45.45
C LEU A 11 -8.00 -2.65 45.53
N LYS A 12 -8.38 -3.72 46.24
CA LYS A 12 -9.77 -4.17 46.43
C LYS A 12 -10.19 -3.99 47.91
N LYS A 13 -10.46 -2.75 48.33
CA LYS A 13 -11.44 -2.45 49.37
C LYS A 13 -12.52 -1.54 48.84
N ALA A 14 -13.32 -2.10 47.91
CA ALA A 14 -14.67 -1.63 47.62
C ALA A 14 -15.60 -2.79 47.94
N SER A 15 -16.73 -2.50 48.60
CA SER A 15 -17.80 -3.43 48.94
C SER A 15 -18.03 -4.47 47.87
N GLU A 16 -17.92 -5.76 48.21
CA GLU A 16 -18.22 -6.86 47.25
C GLU A 16 -19.63 -6.67 46.68
N PRO A 17 -19.76 -6.47 45.38
CA PRO A 17 -21.09 -6.40 44.77
C PRO A 17 -21.74 -7.76 44.84
N LEU A 18 -23.08 -7.82 45.08
CA LEU A 18 -23.88 -9.03 45.00
C LEU A 18 -23.60 -9.75 43.66
N TYR A 19 -23.26 -11.02 43.72
CA TYR A 19 -23.07 -11.84 42.54
C TYR A 19 -24.40 -11.91 41.74
N LYS A 20 -24.36 -11.46 40.49
CA LYS A 20 -25.48 -11.56 39.54
C LYS A 20 -25.06 -12.42 38.35
N THR A 21 -25.84 -13.45 38.09
CA THR A 21 -25.66 -14.24 36.87
C THR A 21 -26.22 -13.46 35.68
N PRO A 22 -25.45 -13.23 34.60
CA PRO A 22 -25.96 -12.61 33.36
C PRO A 22 -27.12 -13.45 32.81
N LYS A 23 -28.23 -12.81 32.45
CA LYS A 23 -29.43 -13.48 31.89
C LYS A 23 -29.44 -13.46 30.36
N SER A 24 -28.66 -12.62 29.76
CA SER A 24 -28.51 -12.48 28.30
C SER A 24 -27.04 -12.20 27.91
N ILE A 25 -26.73 -12.37 26.65
CA ILE A 25 -25.39 -12.04 26.11
C ILE A 25 -25.10 -10.54 26.22
N GLN A 26 -26.10 -9.70 26.04
CA GLN A 26 -25.96 -8.23 26.15
C GLN A 26 -25.49 -7.82 27.55
N GLU A 27 -25.88 -8.55 28.60
CA GLU A 27 -25.38 -8.31 29.97
C GLU A 27 -23.92 -8.75 30.18
N THR A 28 -23.38 -9.54 29.26
CA THR A 28 -21.96 -9.96 29.29
C THR A 28 -21.02 -8.98 28.62
N ILE A 29 -21.57 -8.05 27.82
CA ILE A 29 -20.80 -7.01 27.12
C ILE A 29 -20.47 -5.88 28.12
N GLU A 30 -19.21 -5.76 28.46
CA GLU A 30 -18.70 -4.81 29.48
C GLU A 30 -18.55 -3.38 28.89
N ILE A 31 -19.66 -2.82 28.39
CA ILE A 31 -19.74 -1.42 27.91
C ILE A 31 -20.95 -0.77 28.57
N MET A 32 -20.72 0.24 29.40
CA MET A 32 -21.79 0.96 30.11
C MET A 32 -22.39 2.07 29.24
N ALA A 33 -21.55 2.80 28.52
CA ALA A 33 -21.97 3.89 27.65
C ALA A 33 -21.02 4.08 26.47
N VAL A 34 -21.55 4.61 25.38
CA VAL A 34 -20.83 4.90 24.13
C VAL A 34 -20.99 6.37 23.75
N ALA A 35 -19.92 7.02 23.31
CA ALA A 35 -19.91 8.37 22.82
C ALA A 35 -19.61 8.44 21.32
N GLU A 36 -20.14 9.45 20.62
CA GLU A 36 -19.91 9.65 19.17
C GLU A 36 -18.42 9.77 18.80
N ASN A 37 -17.60 10.34 19.69
CA ASN A 37 -16.14 10.48 19.50
C ASN A 37 -15.32 9.21 19.77
N GLY A 38 -15.98 8.07 19.92
CA GLY A 38 -15.34 6.78 20.13
C GLY A 38 -14.85 6.49 21.56
N ILE A 39 -15.14 7.33 22.54
CA ILE A 39 -14.87 7.06 23.96
C ILE A 39 -16.00 6.19 24.51
N PHE A 40 -15.64 5.03 25.06
CA PHE A 40 -16.57 4.12 25.74
C PHE A 40 -16.33 4.18 27.26
N GLU A 41 -17.41 4.23 28.05
CA GLU A 41 -17.35 3.94 29.49
C GLU A 41 -17.53 2.44 29.68
N VAL A 42 -16.45 1.77 30.10
CA VAL A 42 -16.42 0.31 30.26
C VAL A 42 -16.72 -0.17 31.68
N SER A 43 -16.50 0.69 32.66
CA SER A 43 -16.98 0.54 34.04
C SER A 43 -17.01 1.93 34.68
N LYS A 44 -17.56 2.04 35.89
CA LYS A 44 -17.66 3.30 36.60
C LYS A 44 -16.30 4.00 36.67
N ASN A 45 -16.21 5.21 36.09
CA ASN A 45 -15.00 6.05 36.02
C ASN A 45 -13.84 5.45 35.19
N LYS A 46 -14.09 4.41 34.39
CA LYS A 46 -13.11 3.84 33.46
C LYS A 46 -13.57 4.07 32.01
N TYR A 47 -12.72 4.74 31.28
CA TYR A 47 -12.98 5.13 29.90
C TYR A 47 -11.93 4.51 28.98
N SER A 48 -12.37 4.06 27.80
CA SER A 48 -11.48 3.51 26.77
C SER A 48 -11.67 4.19 25.43
N LYS A 49 -10.59 4.32 24.66
CA LYS A 49 -10.59 4.79 23.26
C LYS A 49 -9.78 3.83 22.40
N CYS A 50 -10.25 3.59 21.19
CA CYS A 50 -9.65 2.63 20.26
C CYS A 50 -9.16 3.35 19.01
N TYR A 51 -8.00 2.93 18.52
CA TYR A 51 -7.33 3.43 17.32
C TYR A 51 -7.05 2.26 16.40
N ARG A 52 -7.26 2.43 15.10
CA ARG A 52 -6.82 1.50 14.07
C ARG A 52 -5.48 1.97 13.52
N PHE A 53 -4.53 1.07 13.34
CA PHE A 53 -3.23 1.39 12.78
C PHE A 53 -2.82 0.43 11.67
N GLN A 54 -1.97 0.95 10.77
CA GLN A 54 -1.44 0.22 9.64
C GLN A 54 -0.21 -0.62 10.02
N ASP A 55 0.07 -1.63 9.21
CA ASP A 55 1.31 -2.41 9.30
C ASP A 55 2.50 -1.65 8.70
N ILE A 56 3.70 -2.06 9.06
CA ILE A 56 4.95 -1.57 8.48
C ILE A 56 5.78 -2.74 7.94
N ASN A 57 6.69 -2.47 7.04
CA ASN A 57 7.57 -3.48 6.43
C ASN A 57 8.70 -3.91 7.38
N TYR A 58 8.35 -4.52 8.52
CA TYR A 58 9.34 -4.96 9.49
C TYR A 58 10.13 -6.19 9.01
N THR A 59 9.42 -7.23 8.54
CA THR A 59 10.05 -8.50 8.14
C THR A 59 10.90 -8.41 6.86
N THR A 60 10.67 -7.38 6.07
CA THR A 60 11.39 -7.13 4.81
C THR A 60 12.41 -5.99 4.91
N ALA A 61 12.53 -5.34 6.08
CA ALA A 61 13.51 -4.29 6.33
C ALA A 61 14.93 -4.86 6.45
N THR A 62 15.95 -4.02 6.31
CA THR A 62 17.35 -4.37 6.62
C THR A 62 17.51 -4.61 8.12
N GLU A 63 18.58 -5.29 8.53
CA GLU A 63 18.85 -5.56 9.95
C GLU A 63 18.98 -4.24 10.74
N ASP A 64 19.68 -3.24 10.20
CA ASP A 64 19.80 -1.92 10.82
C ASP A 64 18.45 -1.20 10.94
N GLU A 65 17.61 -1.29 9.91
CA GLU A 65 16.25 -0.72 9.94
C GLU A 65 15.35 -1.46 10.92
N GLN A 66 15.45 -2.80 11.02
CA GLN A 66 14.72 -3.60 12.00
C GLN A 66 15.11 -3.18 13.43
N ILE A 67 16.41 -3.01 13.71
CA ILE A 67 16.89 -2.49 14.99
C ILE A 67 16.32 -1.10 15.24
N GLY A 68 16.37 -0.20 14.26
CA GLY A 68 15.82 1.15 14.40
C GLY A 68 14.31 1.17 14.64
N ILE A 69 13.54 0.31 13.97
CA ILE A 69 12.09 0.14 14.22
C ILE A 69 11.86 -0.40 15.63
N PHE A 70 12.61 -1.41 16.04
CA PHE A 70 12.52 -2.02 17.37
C PHE A 70 12.79 -0.99 18.48
N GLU A 71 13.82 -0.16 18.34
CA GLU A 71 14.13 0.90 19.30
C GLU A 71 13.02 1.97 19.37
N ARG A 72 12.48 2.40 18.23
CA ARG A 72 11.36 3.34 18.19
C ARG A 72 10.10 2.73 18.82
N TYR A 73 9.86 1.45 18.60
CA TYR A 73 8.76 0.74 19.23
C TYR A 73 8.95 0.63 20.76
N CYS A 74 10.15 0.34 21.25
CA CYS A 74 10.47 0.39 22.68
C CYS A 74 10.18 1.79 23.28
N LYS A 75 10.58 2.86 22.60
CA LYS A 75 10.28 4.24 23.03
C LYS A 75 8.78 4.50 23.09
N PHE A 76 8.02 4.03 22.09
CA PHE A 76 6.56 4.13 22.09
C PHE A 76 5.95 3.42 23.30
N LEU A 77 6.34 2.16 23.58
CA LEU A 77 5.83 1.40 24.72
C LEU A 77 6.11 2.11 26.05
N ASN A 78 7.30 2.70 26.20
CA ASN A 78 7.70 3.46 27.40
C ASN A 78 6.99 4.81 27.54
N SER A 79 6.42 5.35 26.47
CA SER A 79 5.73 6.65 26.48
C SER A 79 4.31 6.58 27.07
N LEU A 80 3.75 5.38 27.21
CA LEU A 80 2.40 5.18 27.71
C LEU A 80 2.42 4.81 29.20
N ASP A 81 1.85 5.66 30.03
CA ASP A 81 1.72 5.49 31.49
C ASP A 81 0.34 4.94 31.91
N CYS A 82 -0.49 4.56 30.95
CA CYS A 82 -1.85 4.05 31.15
C CYS A 82 -1.98 2.61 30.62
N ASN A 83 -3.06 1.92 30.99
CA ASN A 83 -3.34 0.60 30.48
C ASN A 83 -3.64 0.65 28.99
N TYR A 84 -3.01 -0.22 28.21
CA TYR A 84 -3.27 -0.34 26.80
C TYR A 84 -3.30 -1.79 26.33
N LYS A 85 -3.93 -1.99 25.20
CA LYS A 85 -4.11 -3.29 24.58
C LYS A 85 -3.85 -3.17 23.09
N ILE A 86 -3.02 -4.06 22.56
CA ILE A 86 -2.80 -4.21 21.13
C ILE A 86 -3.59 -5.44 20.70
N THR A 87 -4.51 -5.27 19.77
CA THR A 87 -5.35 -6.35 19.25
C THR A 87 -5.09 -6.53 17.77
N ILE A 88 -4.77 -7.76 17.37
CA ILE A 88 -4.66 -8.19 15.98
C ILE A 88 -5.86 -9.07 15.70
N ASN A 89 -6.71 -8.62 14.79
CA ASN A 89 -7.95 -9.28 14.42
C ASN A 89 -7.83 -9.83 13.00
N ASN A 90 -7.85 -11.15 12.87
CA ASN A 90 -8.00 -11.82 11.59
C ASN A 90 -9.49 -12.07 11.37
N LYS A 91 -10.07 -11.38 10.40
CA LYS A 91 -11.47 -11.54 10.03
C LYS A 91 -11.62 -11.99 8.58
N ASN A 92 -12.70 -12.64 8.23
CA ASN A 92 -13.03 -12.88 6.83
C ASN A 92 -13.22 -11.52 6.15
N LYS A 93 -12.62 -11.37 4.99
CA LYS A 93 -13.00 -10.27 4.11
C LYS A 93 -14.47 -10.45 3.75
N ASN A 94 -15.22 -9.37 3.81
CA ASN A 94 -16.51 -9.36 3.14
C ASN A 94 -16.23 -9.54 1.63
N MET A 95 -16.48 -10.75 1.14
CA MET A 95 -16.18 -11.10 -0.25
C MET A 95 -16.97 -10.24 -1.23
N ASP A 96 -18.17 -9.82 -0.86
CA ASP A 96 -19.00 -8.97 -1.71
C ASP A 96 -18.43 -7.54 -1.74
N GLU A 97 -18.00 -6.98 -0.62
CA GLU A 97 -17.31 -5.69 -0.58
C GLU A 97 -15.97 -5.72 -1.33
N LEU A 98 -15.23 -6.84 -1.26
CA LEU A 98 -13.99 -7.01 -2.01
C LEU A 98 -14.27 -7.13 -3.51
N ARG A 99 -15.29 -7.89 -3.91
CA ARG A 99 -15.75 -8.01 -5.29
C ARG A 99 -16.16 -6.65 -5.85
N ASP A 100 -16.98 -5.89 -5.12
CA ASP A 100 -17.42 -4.55 -5.51
C ASP A 100 -16.25 -3.57 -5.71
N LYS A 101 -15.14 -3.75 -4.98
CA LYS A 101 -13.93 -2.92 -5.10
C LYS A 101 -13.04 -3.27 -6.29
N VAL A 102 -12.99 -4.55 -6.64
CA VAL A 102 -11.96 -5.09 -7.57
C VAL A 102 -12.56 -5.52 -8.91
N LEU A 103 -13.79 -6.06 -8.91
CA LEU A 103 -14.43 -6.51 -10.11
C LEU A 103 -14.97 -5.33 -10.94
N ILE A 104 -14.86 -5.48 -12.24
CA ILE A 104 -15.30 -4.45 -13.18
C ILE A 104 -16.75 -4.71 -13.54
N ALA A 105 -17.63 -3.73 -13.29
CA ALA A 105 -19.04 -3.81 -13.64
C ALA A 105 -19.25 -3.83 -15.16
N GLU A 106 -20.30 -4.51 -15.62
CA GLU A 106 -20.69 -4.53 -17.03
C GLU A 106 -21.06 -3.13 -17.55
N LYS A 107 -20.70 -2.85 -18.81
CA LYS A 107 -21.01 -1.61 -19.51
C LYS A 107 -21.60 -1.91 -20.90
N ASN A 108 -22.28 -0.93 -21.46
CA ASN A 108 -22.91 -1.09 -22.77
C ASN A 108 -21.99 -0.62 -23.92
N ASP A 109 -20.77 -1.20 -24.01
CA ASP A 109 -19.69 -0.79 -24.92
C ASP A 109 -19.09 -1.92 -25.76
N GLY A 110 -19.64 -3.14 -25.65
CA GLY A 110 -19.18 -4.30 -26.43
C GLY A 110 -18.01 -5.08 -25.81
N PHE A 111 -17.43 -4.65 -24.67
CA PHE A 111 -16.25 -5.28 -24.06
C PHE A 111 -16.56 -6.15 -22.83
N ASN A 112 -17.83 -6.51 -22.59
CA ASN A 112 -18.20 -7.29 -21.41
C ASN A 112 -17.59 -8.70 -21.38
N ASN A 113 -17.28 -9.29 -22.52
CA ASN A 113 -16.56 -10.55 -22.57
C ASN A 113 -15.16 -10.42 -21.91
N TYR A 114 -14.42 -9.35 -22.21
CA TYR A 114 -13.12 -9.11 -21.59
C TYR A 114 -13.24 -8.76 -20.10
N ARG A 115 -14.31 -8.05 -19.69
CA ARG A 115 -14.61 -7.81 -18.28
C ARG A 115 -14.87 -9.11 -17.53
N SER A 116 -15.66 -10.01 -18.10
CA SER A 116 -15.91 -11.33 -17.49
C SER A 116 -14.61 -12.10 -17.29
N ILE A 117 -13.78 -12.23 -18.35
CA ILE A 117 -12.50 -12.94 -18.25
C ILE A 117 -11.56 -12.28 -17.22
N TYR A 118 -11.51 -10.95 -17.18
CA TYR A 118 -10.71 -10.22 -16.18
C TYR A 118 -11.20 -10.48 -14.75
N ASN A 119 -12.51 -10.46 -14.56
CA ASN A 119 -13.17 -10.73 -13.29
C ASN A 119 -12.94 -12.18 -12.84
N ASP A 120 -13.06 -13.16 -13.75
CA ASP A 120 -12.81 -14.57 -13.46
C ASP A 120 -11.36 -14.80 -12.97
N ILE A 121 -10.38 -14.14 -13.61
CA ILE A 121 -8.98 -14.21 -13.20
C ILE A 121 -8.80 -13.67 -11.78
N ILE A 122 -9.43 -12.54 -11.47
CA ILE A 122 -9.32 -11.94 -10.15
C ILE A 122 -10.03 -12.81 -9.09
N GLU A 123 -11.20 -13.35 -9.40
CA GLU A 123 -11.91 -14.26 -8.49
C GLU A 123 -11.09 -15.52 -8.19
N GLU A 124 -10.45 -16.11 -9.21
CA GLU A 124 -9.53 -17.24 -9.03
C GLU A 124 -8.39 -16.86 -8.07
N LYS A 125 -7.80 -15.67 -8.26
CA LYS A 125 -6.71 -15.18 -7.40
C LYS A 125 -7.16 -14.83 -5.99
N ILE A 126 -8.37 -14.36 -5.78
CA ILE A 126 -8.96 -14.15 -4.47
C ILE A 126 -9.12 -15.48 -3.73
N ILE A 127 -9.54 -16.53 -4.46
CA ILE A 127 -9.71 -17.88 -3.89
C ILE A 127 -8.36 -18.54 -3.57
N GLU A 128 -7.34 -18.37 -4.44
CA GLU A 128 -5.97 -18.86 -4.22
C GLU A 128 -5.28 -18.17 -3.03
N GLY A 129 -5.70 -16.94 -2.70
CA GLY A 129 -5.15 -16.17 -1.60
C GLY A 129 -5.43 -16.78 -0.24
N ARG A 130 -5.26 -16.01 0.84
CA ARG A 130 -5.53 -16.44 2.22
C ARG A 130 -7.04 -16.61 2.51
N GLN A 131 -7.75 -17.41 1.74
CA GLN A 131 -9.18 -17.72 1.94
C GLN A 131 -10.02 -16.48 2.35
N GLY A 132 -9.66 -15.28 1.85
CA GLY A 132 -10.38 -14.05 2.18
C GLY A 132 -10.16 -13.49 3.59
N ILE A 133 -9.05 -13.80 4.29
CA ILE A 133 -8.77 -13.23 5.62
C ILE A 133 -8.04 -11.88 5.50
N GLU A 134 -8.61 -10.88 6.17
CA GLU A 134 -8.00 -9.57 6.38
C GLU A 134 -7.48 -9.46 7.83
N GLN A 135 -6.34 -8.79 7.99
CA GLN A 135 -5.75 -8.55 9.29
C GLN A 135 -5.86 -7.07 9.67
N GLU A 136 -6.63 -6.79 10.71
CA GLU A 136 -6.77 -5.45 11.27
C GLU A 136 -6.05 -5.33 12.61
N ARG A 137 -5.47 -4.16 12.87
CA ARG A 137 -4.71 -3.88 14.08
C ARG A 137 -5.29 -2.72 14.85
N TYR A 138 -5.48 -2.93 16.14
CA TYR A 138 -6.08 -1.94 17.02
C TYR A 138 -5.21 -1.67 18.25
N LEU A 139 -5.11 -0.40 18.63
CA LEU A 139 -4.59 0.04 19.90
C LEU A 139 -5.74 0.57 20.76
N THR A 140 -6.04 -0.08 21.85
CA THR A 140 -7.08 0.37 22.78
C THR A 140 -6.45 0.86 24.07
N ILE A 141 -6.72 2.10 24.45
CA ILE A 141 -6.20 2.73 25.68
C ILE A 141 -7.33 2.83 26.68
N THR A 142 -7.01 2.52 27.94
CA THR A 142 -7.95 2.60 29.07
C THR A 142 -7.39 3.48 30.19
N ILE A 143 -8.18 4.46 30.60
CA ILE A 143 -7.82 5.42 31.65
C ILE A 143 -8.90 5.47 32.74
N GLU A 144 -8.52 5.85 33.95
CA GLU A 144 -9.46 6.10 35.06
C GLU A 144 -9.52 7.61 35.34
N ARG A 145 -10.73 8.20 35.21
CA ARG A 145 -11.00 9.62 35.48
C ARG A 145 -12.35 9.79 36.16
N LYS A 146 -12.51 10.86 36.91
CA LYS A 146 -13.72 11.11 37.71
C LYS A 146 -14.96 11.35 36.85
N ASN A 147 -14.79 11.90 35.67
CA ASN A 147 -15.87 12.23 34.74
C ASN A 147 -15.41 12.14 33.29
N PHE A 148 -16.40 12.19 32.38
CA PHE A 148 -16.20 12.09 30.93
C PHE A 148 -15.35 13.24 30.34
N GLU A 149 -15.50 14.47 30.83
CA GLU A 149 -14.77 15.64 30.30
C GLU A 149 -13.27 15.54 30.61
N GLU A 150 -12.93 15.12 31.83
CA GLU A 150 -11.53 14.85 32.19
C GLU A 150 -10.92 13.72 31.33
N ALA A 151 -11.70 12.67 31.08
CA ALA A 151 -11.27 11.57 30.22
C ALA A 151 -11.05 12.05 28.76
N LYS A 152 -11.94 12.84 28.22
CA LYS A 152 -11.84 13.42 26.87
C LYS A 152 -10.59 14.31 26.72
N ALA A 153 -10.33 15.17 27.69
CA ALA A 153 -9.14 16.02 27.68
C ALA A 153 -7.85 15.21 27.70
N GLN A 154 -7.78 14.15 28.53
CA GLN A 154 -6.61 13.29 28.59
C GLN A 154 -6.41 12.49 27.30
N PHE A 155 -7.49 11.95 26.70
CA PHE A 155 -7.39 11.26 25.42
C PHE A 155 -6.85 12.17 24.31
N ALA A 156 -7.25 13.46 24.28
CA ALA A 156 -6.70 14.41 23.31
C ALA A 156 -5.19 14.60 23.45
N THR A 157 -4.66 14.62 24.69
CA THR A 157 -3.22 14.71 24.93
C THR A 157 -2.49 13.42 24.53
N LEU A 158 -3.04 12.25 24.91
CA LEU A 158 -2.47 10.96 24.54
C LEU A 158 -2.46 10.75 23.03
N GLU A 159 -3.52 11.19 22.34
CA GLU A 159 -3.66 11.07 20.90
C GLU A 159 -2.53 11.78 20.14
N ALA A 160 -2.14 12.98 20.58
CA ALA A 160 -1.01 13.71 20.00
C ALA A 160 0.33 12.94 20.17
N THR A 161 0.54 12.36 21.36
CA THR A 161 1.74 11.56 21.66
C THR A 161 1.78 10.29 20.81
N ILE A 162 0.67 9.57 20.71
CA ILE A 162 0.55 8.34 19.93
C ILE A 162 0.75 8.61 18.44
N HIS A 163 0.09 9.63 17.92
CA HIS A 163 0.21 10.00 16.50
C HIS A 163 1.66 10.33 16.13
N LYS A 164 2.36 11.10 16.98
CA LYS A 164 3.78 11.39 16.76
C LYS A 164 4.63 10.11 16.75
N ALA A 165 4.43 9.22 17.70
CA ALA A 165 5.20 7.98 17.81
C ALA A 165 4.96 7.04 16.60
N PHE A 166 3.72 6.96 16.10
CA PHE A 166 3.41 6.15 14.93
C PHE A 166 3.96 6.75 13.63
N ILE A 167 4.00 8.08 13.49
CA ILE A 167 4.72 8.73 12.38
C ILE A 167 6.21 8.37 12.41
N GLU A 168 6.85 8.39 13.59
CA GLU A 168 8.26 7.99 13.75
C GLU A 168 8.49 6.50 13.44
N LEU A 169 7.49 5.64 13.68
CA LEU A 169 7.50 4.23 13.30
C LEU A 169 7.28 4.00 11.79
N GLY A 170 6.74 5.00 11.08
CA GLY A 170 6.38 4.88 9.67
C GLY A 170 5.02 4.23 9.42
N ALA A 171 4.11 4.26 10.41
CA ALA A 171 2.75 3.74 10.32
C ALA A 171 1.73 4.87 10.50
N GLU A 172 0.59 4.74 9.82
CA GLU A 172 -0.57 5.59 10.06
C GLU A 172 -1.41 5.02 11.21
N ILE A 173 -1.93 5.91 12.06
CA ILE A 173 -2.87 5.56 13.14
C ILE A 173 -4.04 6.51 13.14
N VAL A 174 -5.28 5.97 13.18
CA VAL A 174 -6.51 6.74 13.08
C VAL A 174 -7.42 6.39 14.28
N PRO A 175 -7.95 7.40 15.01
CA PRO A 175 -8.94 7.16 16.05
C PRO A 175 -10.26 6.69 15.46
N LEU A 176 -10.85 5.65 16.02
CA LEU A 176 -12.18 5.19 15.64
C LEU A 176 -13.26 6.04 16.33
N ASN A 177 -14.27 6.45 15.56
CA ASN A 177 -15.49 7.04 16.12
C ASN A 177 -16.39 5.98 16.77
N GLY A 178 -17.49 6.40 17.39
CA GLY A 178 -18.37 5.49 18.12
C GLY A 178 -19.00 4.42 17.23
N ASN A 179 -19.48 4.79 16.05
CA ASN A 179 -20.09 3.86 15.10
C ASN A 179 -19.07 2.86 14.53
N GLU A 180 -17.88 3.34 14.13
CA GLU A 180 -16.80 2.48 13.64
C GLU A 180 -16.36 1.47 14.71
N ARG A 181 -16.27 1.90 15.96
CA ARG A 181 -15.87 1.05 17.06
C ARG A 181 -16.93 0.00 17.41
N LEU A 182 -18.21 0.36 17.32
CA LEU A 182 -19.32 -0.60 17.45
C LEU A 182 -19.34 -1.58 16.28
N LYS A 183 -19.04 -1.14 15.05
CA LYS A 183 -18.94 -2.02 13.89
C LYS A 183 -17.85 -3.10 14.07
N VAL A 184 -16.68 -2.74 14.62
CA VAL A 184 -15.63 -3.74 14.92
C VAL A 184 -16.12 -4.83 15.86
N LEU A 185 -16.97 -4.49 16.84
CA LEU A 185 -17.56 -5.46 17.76
C LEU A 185 -18.69 -6.25 17.10
N TYR A 186 -19.49 -5.61 16.26
CA TYR A 186 -20.54 -6.26 15.48
C TYR A 186 -19.94 -7.34 14.56
N ASP A 187 -18.93 -6.98 13.78
CA ASP A 187 -18.22 -7.90 12.86
C ASP A 187 -17.71 -9.15 13.58
N TYR A 188 -17.36 -9.02 14.87
CA TYR A 188 -16.97 -10.15 15.69
C TYR A 188 -18.14 -11.10 16.00
N TYR A 189 -19.28 -10.56 16.42
CA TYR A 189 -20.45 -11.38 16.81
C TYR A 189 -21.29 -11.86 15.61
N HIS A 190 -21.04 -11.35 14.40
CA HIS A 190 -21.80 -11.68 13.18
C HIS A 190 -20.85 -12.11 12.07
N LEU A 191 -20.03 -13.10 12.34
CA LEU A 191 -19.08 -13.66 11.38
C LEU A 191 -19.79 -14.23 10.14
N GLY A 192 -19.49 -13.66 8.98
CA GLY A 192 -20.13 -14.00 7.69
C GLY A 192 -21.22 -13.01 7.28
N ASP A 193 -21.55 -12.02 8.12
CA ASP A 193 -22.51 -10.94 7.85
C ASP A 193 -21.91 -9.55 8.22
N GLU A 194 -20.60 -9.41 8.05
CA GLU A 194 -19.80 -8.26 8.48
C GLU A 194 -20.19 -6.94 7.78
N GLY A 195 -20.96 -6.99 6.71
CA GLY A 195 -21.40 -5.81 5.95
C GLY A 195 -22.71 -5.20 6.41
N SER A 196 -23.53 -5.88 7.22
CA SER A 196 -24.92 -5.51 7.47
C SER A 196 -25.15 -4.57 8.66
N PHE A 197 -24.07 -4.10 9.33
CA PHE A 197 -24.18 -3.20 10.48
C PHE A 197 -24.62 -1.79 10.06
N ASP A 198 -25.88 -1.43 10.35
CA ASP A 198 -26.49 -0.11 10.12
C ASP A 198 -26.95 0.56 11.44
N PHE A 199 -26.03 0.70 12.40
CA PHE A 199 -26.32 1.37 13.66
C PHE A 199 -25.79 2.80 13.62
N ASP A 200 -26.64 3.76 14.02
CA ASP A 200 -26.29 5.17 14.16
C ASP A 200 -26.56 5.64 15.59
N ILE A 201 -25.47 5.95 16.32
CA ILE A 201 -25.54 6.45 17.71
C ILE A 201 -26.45 7.67 17.81
N LYS A 202 -26.45 8.58 16.81
CA LYS A 202 -27.30 9.78 16.85
C LYS A 202 -28.78 9.45 16.77
N LYS A 203 -29.14 8.48 15.92
CA LYS A 203 -30.52 7.99 15.82
C LYS A 203 -30.92 7.23 17.07
N ALA A 204 -30.09 6.30 17.53
CA ALA A 204 -30.32 5.48 18.72
C ALA A 204 -30.50 6.33 19.98
N LYS A 205 -29.71 7.38 20.17
CA LYS A 205 -29.81 8.31 21.29
C LYS A 205 -31.15 9.07 21.31
N LYS A 206 -31.74 9.38 20.15
CA LYS A 206 -33.06 10.04 20.08
C LYS A 206 -34.21 9.10 20.46
N VAL A 207 -34.08 7.81 20.15
CA VAL A 207 -35.12 6.80 20.38
C VAL A 207 -34.95 6.11 21.74
N GLY A 208 -33.76 6.23 22.36
CA GLY A 208 -33.44 5.53 23.62
C GLY A 208 -33.14 4.04 23.41
N ALA A 209 -32.67 3.62 22.23
CA ALA A 209 -32.32 2.24 21.93
C ALA A 209 -31.06 1.79 22.66
N ASP A 210 -31.01 0.56 23.12
CA ASP A 210 -29.82 -0.04 23.71
C ASP A 210 -28.92 -0.61 22.59
N PHE A 211 -27.77 0.00 22.36
CA PHE A 211 -26.80 -0.40 21.34
C PHE A 211 -26.35 -1.86 21.45
N ARG A 212 -26.44 -2.48 22.64
CA ARG A 212 -26.05 -3.86 22.86
C ARG A 212 -26.98 -4.86 22.15
N ASN A 213 -28.23 -4.48 21.90
CA ASN A 213 -29.18 -5.31 21.16
C ASN A 213 -28.81 -5.41 19.68
N ASP A 214 -28.22 -4.34 19.13
CA ASP A 214 -27.77 -4.30 17.74
C ASP A 214 -26.37 -4.94 17.57
N LEU A 215 -25.56 -5.00 18.66
CA LEU A 215 -24.24 -5.63 18.62
C LEU A 215 -24.29 -7.16 18.64
N CYS A 216 -25.20 -7.73 19.39
CA CYS A 216 -25.29 -9.18 19.54
C CYS A 216 -26.73 -9.60 19.79
N ASN A 217 -27.35 -10.18 18.79
CA ASN A 217 -28.73 -10.74 18.85
C ASN A 217 -28.73 -12.26 18.83
N GLY A 218 -27.57 -12.89 18.71
CA GLY A 218 -27.40 -14.34 18.68
C GLY A 218 -27.29 -15.01 20.06
N MET A 219 -27.00 -16.30 20.06
CA MET A 219 -26.86 -17.12 21.27
C MET A 219 -25.40 -17.59 21.40
N VAL A 220 -24.72 -17.22 22.49
CA VAL A 220 -23.39 -17.74 22.82
C VAL A 220 -23.51 -18.73 23.99
N LYS A 221 -22.95 -19.94 23.82
CA LYS A 221 -22.90 -20.98 24.86
C LYS A 221 -21.47 -21.15 25.33
N TYR A 222 -21.25 -21.02 26.64
CA TYR A 222 -19.93 -21.17 27.25
C TYR A 222 -19.78 -22.55 27.87
N PHE A 223 -18.72 -23.26 27.51
CA PHE A 223 -18.26 -24.52 28.07
C PHE A 223 -16.96 -24.32 28.84
N PRO A 224 -16.52 -25.31 29.63
CA PRO A 224 -15.31 -25.16 30.41
C PRO A 224 -14.03 -24.85 29.62
N ASP A 225 -13.91 -25.36 28.39
CA ASP A 225 -12.72 -25.34 27.54
C ASP A 225 -12.93 -24.64 26.18
N HIS A 226 -14.16 -24.33 25.81
CA HIS A 226 -14.51 -23.66 24.57
C HIS A 226 -15.83 -22.90 24.72
N PHE A 227 -16.26 -22.19 23.70
CA PHE A 227 -17.59 -21.60 23.59
C PHE A 227 -18.09 -21.71 22.15
N GLU A 228 -19.42 -21.69 22.01
CA GLU A 228 -20.11 -21.73 20.73
C GLU A 228 -20.81 -20.38 20.52
N ASP A 229 -20.52 -19.72 19.39
CA ASP A 229 -21.18 -18.49 18.96
C ASP A 229 -21.99 -18.81 17.71
N GLU A 230 -23.30 -18.85 17.85
CA GLU A 230 -24.23 -19.34 16.83
C GLU A 230 -23.82 -20.72 16.25
N SER A 231 -23.25 -20.72 15.04
CA SER A 231 -22.77 -21.93 14.34
C SER A 231 -21.27 -22.14 14.43
N LYS A 232 -20.53 -21.22 15.06
CA LYS A 232 -19.06 -21.27 15.14
C LYS A 232 -18.58 -21.86 16.46
N PHE A 233 -17.50 -22.61 16.38
CA PHE A 233 -16.80 -23.14 17.55
C PHE A 233 -15.61 -22.26 17.87
N CYS A 234 -15.50 -21.81 19.12
CA CYS A 234 -14.48 -20.85 19.55
C CYS A 234 -13.71 -21.35 20.76
N LYS A 235 -12.41 -21.01 20.86
CA LYS A 235 -11.59 -21.37 22.02
C LYS A 235 -10.64 -20.25 22.38
N ALA A 236 -10.56 -19.94 23.67
CA ALA A 236 -9.65 -18.94 24.21
C ALA A 236 -8.41 -19.61 24.80
N LEU A 237 -7.25 -19.27 24.26
CA LEU A 237 -5.93 -19.70 24.67
C LEU A 237 -5.13 -18.52 25.27
N PHE A 238 -4.05 -18.81 25.99
CA PHE A 238 -3.12 -17.80 26.49
C PHE A 238 -1.68 -18.32 26.56
N ILE A 239 -0.73 -17.41 26.54
CA ILE A 239 0.68 -17.76 26.71
C ILE A 239 1.00 -17.89 28.21
N LYS A 240 1.23 -19.10 28.66
CA LYS A 240 1.48 -19.45 30.06
C LYS A 240 2.93 -19.25 30.46
N LYS A 241 3.90 -19.59 29.58
CA LYS A 241 5.32 -19.46 29.83
C LYS A 241 6.02 -18.94 28.59
N TYR A 242 7.00 -18.07 28.85
CA TYR A 242 7.91 -17.53 27.84
C TYR A 242 9.30 -18.14 28.04
N PRO A 243 10.11 -18.34 26.98
CA PRO A 243 11.52 -18.68 27.07
C PRO A 243 12.35 -17.48 27.56
N SER A 244 13.63 -17.69 27.82
CA SER A 244 14.60 -16.62 28.10
C SER A 244 14.87 -15.74 26.87
N SER A 245 14.74 -16.28 25.67
CA SER A 245 14.89 -15.57 24.40
C SER A 245 13.73 -15.99 23.46
N LEU A 246 13.05 -15.02 22.89
CA LEU A 246 11.92 -15.20 22.00
C LEU A 246 12.20 -14.48 20.66
N SER A 247 11.79 -15.09 19.55
CA SER A 247 11.87 -14.45 18.24
C SER A 247 10.75 -13.40 18.10
N ASP A 248 11.08 -12.27 17.49
CA ASP A 248 10.16 -11.20 17.11
C ASP A 248 9.13 -11.60 16.04
N ARG A 249 9.35 -12.76 15.41
CA ARG A 249 8.39 -13.38 14.45
C ARG A 249 7.29 -14.20 15.12
N PHE A 250 7.39 -14.44 16.42
CA PHE A 250 6.49 -15.38 17.12
C PHE A 250 5.00 -14.97 17.02
N ILE A 251 4.69 -13.71 17.28
CA ILE A 251 3.30 -13.21 17.14
C ILE A 251 2.83 -13.29 15.69
N ASN A 252 3.71 -12.95 14.74
CA ASN A 252 3.40 -13.02 13.31
C ASN A 252 3.14 -14.46 12.83
N GLU A 253 3.85 -15.46 13.38
CA GLU A 253 3.59 -16.87 13.06
C GLU A 253 2.18 -17.30 13.49
N ILE A 254 1.70 -16.85 14.64
CA ILE A 254 0.35 -17.13 15.14
C ILE A 254 -0.71 -16.38 14.34
N THR A 255 -0.52 -15.08 14.15
CA THR A 255 -1.49 -14.22 13.48
C THR A 255 -1.50 -14.38 11.97
N SER A 256 -0.49 -15.05 11.40
CA SER A 256 -0.43 -15.37 9.97
C SER A 256 -1.22 -16.62 9.58
N LEU A 257 -1.80 -17.35 10.54
CA LEU A 257 -2.64 -18.51 10.22
C LEU A 257 -3.90 -18.06 9.47
N PRO A 258 -4.32 -18.82 8.44
CA PRO A 258 -5.50 -18.50 7.63
C PRO A 258 -6.79 -18.90 8.34
N VAL A 259 -6.99 -18.40 9.55
CA VAL A 259 -8.14 -18.71 10.40
C VAL A 259 -8.66 -17.43 11.06
N HIS A 260 -9.95 -17.40 11.33
CA HIS A 260 -10.54 -16.38 12.17
C HIS A 260 -9.91 -16.41 13.56
N SER A 261 -9.30 -15.32 13.96
CA SER A 261 -8.66 -15.24 15.27
C SER A 261 -8.53 -13.82 15.78
N ILE A 262 -8.55 -13.68 17.10
CA ILE A 262 -8.16 -12.43 17.77
C ILE A 262 -6.95 -12.73 18.65
N THR A 263 -5.85 -12.04 18.40
CA THR A 263 -4.68 -12.06 19.30
C THR A 263 -4.60 -10.73 20.00
N SER A 264 -4.71 -10.74 21.31
CA SER A 264 -4.71 -9.54 22.14
C SER A 264 -3.52 -9.56 23.10
N ILE A 265 -2.72 -8.50 23.07
CA ILE A 265 -1.60 -8.23 23.97
C ILE A 265 -2.05 -7.14 24.93
N ASP A 266 -2.40 -7.52 26.15
CA ASP A 266 -2.90 -6.62 27.19
C ASP A 266 -1.76 -6.18 28.11
N VAL A 267 -1.51 -4.87 28.22
CA VAL A 267 -0.32 -4.31 28.87
C VAL A 267 -0.71 -3.35 29.98
N VAL A 268 -0.06 -3.52 31.12
CA VAL A 268 -0.17 -2.64 32.30
C VAL A 268 1.22 -2.11 32.65
N PRO A 269 1.49 -0.84 32.42
CA PRO A 269 2.73 -0.22 32.87
C PRO A 269 2.86 -0.23 34.39
N VAL A 270 4.04 -0.55 34.90
CA VAL A 270 4.34 -0.45 36.34
C VAL A 270 5.05 0.88 36.59
N PRO A 271 4.51 1.78 37.44
CA PRO A 271 5.15 3.03 37.75
C PRO A 271 6.59 2.85 38.24
N LYS A 272 7.52 3.72 37.80
CA LYS A 272 8.97 3.60 38.12
C LYS A 272 9.27 3.52 39.61
N ASP A 273 8.56 4.26 40.46
CA ASP A 273 8.69 4.23 41.92
C ASP A 273 8.23 2.90 42.51
N LEU A 274 7.25 2.24 41.98
CA LEU A 274 6.82 0.89 42.38
C LEU A 274 7.77 -0.18 41.82
N THR A 275 8.27 -0.04 40.59
CA THR A 275 9.25 -0.96 40.03
C THR A 275 10.47 -1.15 40.94
N THR A 276 11.09 -0.06 41.34
CA THR A 276 12.27 -0.10 42.26
C THR A 276 11.93 -0.80 43.55
N LYS A 277 10.78 -0.50 44.15
CA LYS A 277 10.35 -1.13 45.42
C LYS A 277 10.10 -2.64 45.28
N VAL A 278 9.45 -3.06 44.16
CA VAL A 278 9.16 -4.47 43.89
C VAL A 278 10.44 -5.26 43.67
N LEU A 279 11.37 -4.74 42.88
CA LEU A 279 12.67 -5.38 42.61
C LEU A 279 13.53 -5.48 43.87
N GLN A 280 13.64 -4.39 44.66
CA GLN A 280 14.34 -4.41 45.91
C GLN A 280 13.75 -5.42 46.90
N LYS A 281 12.43 -5.49 47.05
CA LYS A 281 11.77 -6.46 47.93
C LYS A 281 12.04 -7.89 47.48
N LYS A 282 12.04 -8.15 46.16
CA LYS A 282 12.35 -9.48 45.62
C LYS A 282 13.82 -9.85 45.87
N TYR A 283 14.75 -8.92 45.64
CA TYR A 283 16.17 -9.09 45.89
C TYR A 283 16.43 -9.44 47.38
N LEU A 284 15.89 -8.64 48.30
CA LEU A 284 16.00 -8.89 49.74
C LEU A 284 15.35 -10.22 50.18
N GLY A 285 14.27 -10.64 49.53
CA GLY A 285 13.64 -11.95 49.72
C GLY A 285 14.61 -13.10 49.42
N ILE A 286 15.28 -13.04 48.26
CA ILE A 286 16.26 -14.05 47.84
C ILE A 286 17.46 -14.07 48.79
N GLU A 287 18.00 -12.90 49.19
CA GLU A 287 19.07 -12.84 50.14
C GLU A 287 18.67 -13.45 51.50
N SER A 288 17.46 -13.16 51.98
CA SER A 288 16.93 -13.77 53.19
C SER A 288 16.83 -15.30 53.09
N ASP A 289 16.40 -15.81 51.91
CA ASP A 289 16.32 -17.27 51.70
C ASP A 289 17.70 -17.93 51.62
N ILE A 290 18.66 -17.27 50.98
CA ILE A 290 20.09 -17.71 50.98
C ILE A 290 20.63 -17.80 52.39
N ILE A 291 20.39 -16.76 53.19
CA ILE A 291 20.83 -16.72 54.60
C ILE A 291 20.16 -17.83 55.42
N LYS A 292 18.84 -18.08 55.21
CA LYS A 292 18.12 -19.16 55.87
C LYS A 292 18.70 -20.53 55.50
N GLN A 293 18.98 -20.78 54.21
CA GLN A 293 19.61 -22.03 53.76
C GLN A 293 20.99 -22.22 54.39
N GLN A 294 21.83 -21.17 54.46
CA GLN A 294 23.13 -21.25 55.11
C GLN A 294 22.99 -21.55 56.60
N ARG A 295 22.04 -20.93 57.31
CA ARG A 295 21.78 -21.22 58.74
C ARG A 295 21.35 -22.67 59.00
N VAL A 296 20.53 -23.23 58.10
CA VAL A 296 20.11 -24.65 58.21
C VAL A 296 21.30 -25.59 57.94
N ARG A 297 22.15 -25.31 56.95
CA ARG A 297 23.37 -26.06 56.71
C ARG A 297 24.35 -26.02 57.88
N ASN A 298 24.62 -24.82 58.41
CA ASN A 298 25.49 -24.65 59.59
C ASN A 298 24.97 -25.44 60.80
N LYS A 299 23.64 -25.53 60.95
CA LYS A 299 23.03 -26.39 62.04
C LYS A 299 23.27 -27.88 61.82
N ASN A 300 23.43 -28.30 60.57
CA ASN A 300 23.71 -29.67 60.16
C ASN A 300 25.22 -29.97 60.04
N ASN A 301 26.11 -29.10 60.58
CA ASN A 301 27.57 -29.19 60.50
C ASN A 301 28.12 -29.14 59.02
N ASP A 302 27.35 -28.64 58.11
CA ASP A 302 27.79 -28.37 56.71
C ASP A 302 28.17 -26.89 56.63
N PHE A 303 29.46 -26.58 56.67
CA PHE A 303 30.01 -25.24 56.58
C PHE A 303 30.36 -24.81 55.17
N SER A 304 29.82 -25.51 54.15
CA SER A 304 30.00 -25.10 52.77
C SER A 304 29.30 -23.76 52.48
N THR A 305 30.01 -22.84 51.86
CA THR A 305 29.51 -21.52 51.50
C THR A 305 28.83 -21.54 50.11
N GLU A 306 28.66 -22.72 49.52
CA GLU A 306 28.04 -22.86 48.19
C GLU A 306 26.55 -22.53 48.23
N ILE A 307 26.19 -21.49 47.53
CA ILE A 307 24.80 -21.13 47.25
C ILE A 307 24.27 -22.09 46.17
N SER A 308 23.06 -22.63 46.37
CA SER A 308 22.46 -23.48 45.32
C SER A 308 22.44 -22.74 43.98
N TYR A 309 22.79 -23.46 42.91
CA TYR A 309 22.86 -22.89 41.56
C TYR A 309 21.59 -22.09 41.20
N ALA A 310 20.40 -22.64 41.49
CA ALA A 310 19.11 -22.00 41.25
C ALA A 310 19.00 -20.61 41.94
N LYS A 311 19.41 -20.50 43.21
CA LYS A 311 19.33 -19.20 43.93
C LYS A 311 20.38 -18.19 43.49
N ARG A 312 21.55 -18.69 43.03
CA ARG A 312 22.60 -17.84 42.47
C ARG A 312 22.14 -17.25 41.13
N THR A 313 21.52 -18.09 40.25
CA THR A 313 20.96 -17.63 38.97
C THR A 313 19.82 -16.65 39.19
N GLU A 314 18.89 -16.96 40.14
CA GLU A 314 17.75 -16.07 40.43
C GLU A 314 18.21 -14.69 40.96
N LYS A 315 19.29 -14.66 41.77
CA LYS A 315 19.87 -13.41 42.26
C LYS A 315 20.50 -12.60 41.13
N LYS A 316 21.28 -13.26 40.27
CA LYS A 316 21.95 -12.63 39.14
C LYS A 316 20.92 -12.04 38.16
N GLU A 317 19.87 -12.79 37.86
CA GLU A 317 18.78 -12.32 36.98
C GLU A 317 18.10 -11.05 37.51
N ILE A 318 17.92 -10.93 38.83
CA ILE A 318 17.33 -9.72 39.43
C ILE A 318 18.31 -8.55 39.43
N GLU A 319 19.60 -8.80 39.65
CA GLU A 319 20.64 -7.77 39.57
C GLU A 319 20.69 -7.21 38.14
N GLU A 320 20.71 -8.07 37.12
CA GLU A 320 20.66 -7.68 35.71
C GLU A 320 19.38 -6.86 35.38
N ILE A 321 18.20 -7.29 35.83
CA ILE A 321 16.95 -6.52 35.66
C ILE A 321 17.04 -5.15 36.36
N MET A 322 17.65 -5.07 37.52
CA MET A 322 17.81 -3.79 38.26
C MET A 322 18.73 -2.83 37.51
N ASP A 323 19.79 -3.35 36.93
CA ASP A 323 20.75 -2.57 36.14
C ASP A 323 20.09 -2.11 34.83
N ASP A 324 19.36 -2.97 34.14
CA ASP A 324 18.60 -2.63 32.92
C ASP A 324 17.57 -1.51 33.15
N VAL A 325 16.86 -1.57 34.29
CA VAL A 325 15.90 -0.51 34.67
C VAL A 325 16.57 0.81 34.99
N ARG A 326 17.80 0.79 35.54
CA ARG A 326 18.52 2.00 35.93
C ARG A 326 19.29 2.63 34.78
N GLU A 327 19.95 1.82 33.95
CA GLU A 327 20.94 2.27 32.96
C GLU A 327 20.41 2.27 31.55
N ASN A 328 19.49 1.36 31.25
CA ASN A 328 19.03 1.10 29.85
C ASN A 328 17.59 1.53 29.54
N ASP A 329 17.03 2.46 30.36
CA ASP A 329 15.65 2.98 30.20
C ASP A 329 14.56 1.90 30.06
N GLN A 330 14.83 0.68 30.61
CA GLN A 330 13.83 -0.38 30.61
C GLN A 330 12.74 -0.10 31.64
N CYS A 331 11.49 -0.25 31.24
CA CYS A 331 10.32 -0.19 32.11
C CYS A 331 9.79 -1.60 32.37
N LEU A 332 9.06 -1.76 33.47
CA LEU A 332 8.43 -3.01 33.83
C LEU A 332 6.96 -2.98 33.46
N PHE A 333 6.48 -4.06 32.87
CA PHE A 333 5.11 -4.22 32.44
C PHE A 333 4.52 -5.54 32.94
N PHE A 334 3.24 -5.54 33.28
CA PHE A 334 2.46 -6.78 33.33
C PHE A 334 1.80 -7.01 31.98
N VAL A 335 2.05 -8.16 31.37
CA VAL A 335 1.63 -8.49 30.02
C VAL A 335 0.85 -9.81 30.00
N GLY A 336 -0.32 -9.79 29.40
CA GLY A 336 -1.12 -10.97 29.12
C GLY A 336 -1.39 -11.09 27.63
N VAL A 337 -1.12 -12.25 27.04
CA VAL A 337 -1.48 -12.54 25.65
C VAL A 337 -2.62 -13.54 25.65
N THR A 338 -3.74 -13.13 25.07
CA THR A 338 -4.95 -13.96 24.90
C THR A 338 -5.20 -14.16 23.39
N ILE A 339 -5.45 -15.40 22.99
CA ILE A 339 -5.70 -15.78 21.60
C ILE A 339 -7.08 -16.43 21.54
N ILE A 340 -7.99 -15.87 20.75
CA ILE A 340 -9.29 -16.47 20.46
C ILE A 340 -9.19 -17.08 19.06
N LEU A 341 -9.48 -18.35 18.96
CA LEU A 341 -9.55 -19.08 17.69
C LEU A 341 -10.99 -19.44 17.39
N MET A 342 -11.36 -19.39 16.12
CA MET A 342 -12.72 -19.69 15.64
C MET A 342 -12.66 -20.59 14.42
N ALA A 343 -13.62 -21.54 14.35
CA ALA A 343 -13.73 -22.49 13.24
C ALA A 343 -15.19 -22.91 13.01
N GLU A 344 -15.45 -23.42 11.80
CA GLU A 344 -16.79 -23.90 11.40
C GLU A 344 -17.18 -25.21 12.11
N SER A 345 -16.20 -26.00 12.53
CA SER A 345 -16.42 -27.27 13.21
C SER A 345 -15.49 -27.47 14.39
N LYS A 346 -15.93 -28.26 15.38
CA LYS A 346 -15.12 -28.60 16.55
C LYS A 346 -13.81 -29.32 16.16
N LYS A 347 -13.84 -30.19 15.15
CA LYS A 347 -12.65 -30.90 14.68
C LYS A 347 -11.62 -29.95 14.05
N GLU A 348 -12.08 -29.00 13.30
CA GLU A 348 -11.23 -27.95 12.72
C GLU A 348 -10.63 -27.07 13.82
N LEU A 349 -11.45 -26.65 14.80
CA LEU A 349 -10.97 -25.89 15.95
C LEU A 349 -9.85 -26.63 16.70
N GLU A 350 -10.00 -27.91 16.95
CA GLU A 350 -8.98 -28.73 17.61
C GLU A 350 -7.67 -28.76 16.78
N SER A 351 -7.77 -28.96 15.46
CA SER A 351 -6.61 -28.96 14.55
C SER A 351 -5.87 -27.60 14.55
N VAL A 352 -6.62 -26.50 14.53
CA VAL A 352 -6.05 -25.14 14.61
C VAL A 352 -5.38 -24.90 15.96
N CYS A 353 -5.99 -25.33 17.06
CA CYS A 353 -5.40 -25.24 18.40
C CYS A 353 -4.07 -26.02 18.48
N GLU A 354 -4.02 -27.24 17.96
CA GLU A 354 -2.80 -28.04 17.91
C GLU A 354 -1.70 -27.35 17.10
N THR A 355 -2.07 -26.68 16.00
CA THR A 355 -1.14 -25.89 15.19
C THR A 355 -0.55 -24.74 16.00
N VAL A 356 -1.40 -23.96 16.71
CA VAL A 356 -0.96 -22.83 17.55
C VAL A 356 -0.08 -23.32 18.70
N GLU A 357 -0.44 -24.43 19.36
CA GLU A 357 0.37 -25.05 20.40
C GLU A 357 1.73 -25.53 19.85
N THR A 358 1.77 -26.06 18.63
CA THR A 358 3.01 -26.49 17.96
C THR A 358 3.92 -25.30 17.65
N ILE A 359 3.37 -24.18 17.18
CA ILE A 359 4.09 -22.92 17.04
C ILE A 359 4.67 -22.47 18.40
N GLY A 360 3.86 -22.55 19.44
CA GLY A 360 4.31 -22.28 20.82
C GLY A 360 5.49 -23.15 21.21
N LYS A 361 5.38 -24.46 21.07
CA LYS A 361 6.43 -25.44 21.42
C LYS A 361 7.73 -25.20 20.63
N ARG A 362 7.62 -24.90 19.32
CA ARG A 362 8.76 -24.58 18.45
C ARG A 362 9.53 -23.35 18.95
N ASN A 363 8.81 -22.36 19.46
CA ASN A 363 9.38 -21.15 20.04
C ASN A 363 9.61 -21.26 21.58
N SER A 364 9.61 -22.47 22.13
CA SER A 364 9.80 -22.74 23.57
C SER A 364 8.79 -22.00 24.48
N CYS A 365 7.67 -21.58 23.93
CA CYS A 365 6.54 -21.04 24.68
C CYS A 365 5.57 -22.15 25.06
N THR A 366 4.91 -22.01 26.22
CA THR A 366 3.79 -22.86 26.61
C THR A 366 2.49 -22.10 26.41
N ILE A 367 1.65 -22.58 25.51
CA ILE A 367 0.30 -22.07 25.30
C ILE A 367 -0.68 -23.01 26.01
N ASP A 368 -1.69 -22.46 26.68
CA ASP A 368 -2.65 -23.21 27.47
C ASP A 368 -4.06 -22.63 27.29
N THR A 369 -5.09 -23.40 27.59
CA THR A 369 -6.49 -23.00 27.47
C THR A 369 -6.94 -22.22 28.70
N HIS A 370 -7.74 -21.16 28.51
CA HIS A 370 -8.47 -20.47 29.59
C HIS A 370 -9.62 -21.33 30.13
N TYR A 371 -9.28 -22.38 30.90
CA TYR A 371 -10.26 -23.30 31.43
C TYR A 371 -11.20 -22.61 32.44
N LEU A 372 -12.51 -22.79 32.28
CA LEU A 372 -13.62 -22.19 33.07
C LEU A 372 -13.66 -20.62 32.98
N LYS A 373 -12.91 -20.00 32.05
CA LYS A 373 -12.85 -18.54 31.91
C LYS A 373 -12.96 -18.10 30.44
N GLN A 374 -13.68 -18.87 29.64
CA GLN A 374 -13.81 -18.60 28.19
C GLN A 374 -14.49 -17.25 27.94
N ARG A 375 -15.54 -16.91 28.66
CA ARG A 375 -16.25 -15.63 28.59
C ARG A 375 -15.36 -14.46 29.00
N GLU A 376 -14.69 -14.58 30.14
CA GLU A 376 -13.79 -13.56 30.67
C GLU A 376 -12.59 -13.33 29.72
N ALA A 377 -12.11 -14.39 29.09
CA ALA A 377 -11.04 -14.33 28.10
C ALA A 377 -11.49 -13.64 26.82
N LEU A 378 -12.71 -13.92 26.34
CA LEU A 378 -13.31 -13.23 25.19
C LEU A 378 -13.40 -11.72 25.46
N ASN A 379 -14.01 -11.30 26.56
CA ASN A 379 -14.12 -9.87 26.90
C ASN A 379 -12.75 -9.20 27.06
N THR A 380 -11.74 -9.96 27.50
CA THR A 380 -10.37 -9.46 27.60
C THR A 380 -9.72 -9.32 26.21
N ALA A 381 -10.00 -10.21 25.28
CA ALA A 381 -9.41 -10.17 23.93
C ALA A 381 -9.98 -9.06 23.05
N LEU A 382 -11.28 -8.77 23.18
CA LEU A 382 -11.95 -7.74 22.39
C LEU A 382 -11.37 -6.33 22.63
N PRO A 383 -11.37 -5.45 21.60
CA PRO A 383 -10.81 -4.08 21.69
C PRO A 383 -11.73 -3.12 22.46
N ILE A 384 -12.30 -3.60 23.55
CA ILE A 384 -13.19 -2.83 24.46
C ILE A 384 -12.37 -2.03 25.49
N GLY A 385 -11.20 -2.57 25.92
CA GLY A 385 -10.39 -1.99 26.97
C GLY A 385 -10.68 -2.53 28.37
N VAL A 386 -11.30 -3.72 28.44
CA VAL A 386 -11.62 -4.46 29.68
C VAL A 386 -10.60 -5.57 29.90
N ARG A 387 -10.32 -5.89 31.17
CA ARG A 387 -9.54 -7.06 31.56
C ARG A 387 -10.29 -7.84 32.64
N GLN A 388 -10.62 -9.07 32.34
CA GLN A 388 -11.32 -9.99 33.25
C GLN A 388 -10.46 -11.22 33.60
N VAL A 389 -9.37 -11.49 32.86
CA VAL A 389 -8.42 -12.56 33.16
C VAL A 389 -7.13 -11.99 33.76
N GLU A 390 -6.56 -12.70 34.74
CA GLU A 390 -5.36 -12.28 35.49
C GLU A 390 -4.11 -13.07 35.08
N THR A 391 -4.11 -13.69 33.90
CA THR A 391 -2.99 -14.48 33.37
C THR A 391 -1.91 -13.58 32.79
N MET A 392 -1.20 -12.85 33.67
CA MET A 392 -0.19 -11.89 33.25
C MET A 392 1.21 -12.35 33.65
N ARG A 393 2.22 -11.89 32.89
CA ARG A 393 3.65 -12.06 33.16
C ARG A 393 4.33 -10.71 33.24
N THR A 394 5.38 -10.66 34.04
CA THR A 394 6.21 -9.46 34.14
C THR A 394 7.26 -9.50 33.05
N LEU A 395 7.27 -8.48 32.20
CA LEU A 395 8.24 -8.31 31.11
C LEU A 395 8.88 -6.93 31.18
N LEU A 396 10.13 -6.84 30.72
CA LEU A 396 10.82 -5.58 30.45
C LEU A 396 10.41 -5.02 29.09
N THR A 397 10.74 -3.75 28.84
CA THR A 397 10.41 -3.08 27.57
C THR A 397 10.86 -3.89 26.35
N GLN A 398 12.10 -4.33 26.30
CA GLN A 398 12.63 -5.11 25.17
C GLN A 398 11.91 -6.46 25.02
N SER A 399 11.65 -7.15 26.14
CA SER A 399 10.91 -8.41 26.12
C SER A 399 9.45 -8.26 25.66
N LEU A 400 8.82 -7.13 26.00
CA LEU A 400 7.49 -6.79 25.48
C LEU A 400 7.55 -6.42 24.00
N ALA A 401 8.57 -5.67 23.58
CA ALA A 401 8.73 -5.22 22.20
C ALA A 401 8.91 -6.39 21.20
N VAL A 402 9.44 -7.53 21.65
CA VAL A 402 9.51 -8.78 20.85
C VAL A 402 8.11 -9.28 20.44
N LEU A 403 7.06 -8.94 21.21
CA LEU A 403 5.67 -9.27 20.85
C LEU A 403 5.05 -8.24 19.88
N MET A 404 5.86 -7.68 18.98
CA MET A 404 5.42 -6.62 18.07
C MET A 404 4.37 -7.10 17.06
N PRO A 405 3.40 -6.22 16.73
CA PRO A 405 2.31 -6.56 15.83
C PRO A 405 2.61 -6.30 14.35
N PHE A 406 3.87 -5.99 14.00
CA PHE A 406 4.24 -5.55 12.65
C PHE A 406 4.80 -6.69 11.82
N ASN A 407 4.42 -6.76 10.54
CA ASN A 407 4.85 -7.79 9.61
C ASN A 407 5.23 -7.19 8.25
N VAL A 408 4.23 -6.89 7.40
CA VAL A 408 4.43 -6.37 6.04
C VAL A 408 3.25 -5.46 5.68
N GLN A 409 3.56 -4.40 4.96
CA GLN A 409 2.53 -3.50 4.42
C GLN A 409 1.66 -4.21 3.39
N GLU A 410 0.46 -3.69 3.22
CA GLU A 410 -0.48 -4.10 2.18
C GLU A 410 -0.88 -2.91 1.31
N LEU A 411 -1.13 -3.18 0.04
CA LEU A 411 -1.68 -2.22 -0.90
C LEU A 411 -3.16 -2.54 -1.07
N ASN A 412 -4.02 -1.83 -0.34
CA ASN A 412 -5.46 -2.10 -0.30
C ASN A 412 -6.27 -0.79 -0.38
N ASP A 413 -6.17 -0.12 -1.51
CA ASP A 413 -7.00 1.05 -1.79
C ASP A 413 -8.47 0.67 -1.97
N SER A 414 -9.38 1.58 -1.61
CA SER A 414 -10.84 1.36 -1.78
C SER A 414 -11.28 1.30 -3.24
N THR A 415 -10.48 1.83 -4.15
CA THR A 415 -10.68 1.83 -5.61
C THR A 415 -9.31 1.84 -6.27
N GLY A 416 -9.14 1.20 -7.41
CA GLY A 416 -7.86 1.21 -8.12
C GLY A 416 -7.71 0.03 -9.06
N ASN A 417 -6.47 -0.17 -9.52
CA ASN A 417 -6.11 -1.28 -10.38
C ASN A 417 -5.59 -2.47 -9.57
N TYR A 418 -5.82 -3.66 -10.07
CA TYR A 418 -5.25 -4.89 -9.54
C TYR A 418 -3.76 -4.99 -9.94
N TYR A 419 -2.91 -5.24 -8.97
CA TYR A 419 -1.46 -5.42 -9.13
C TYR A 419 -0.95 -6.77 -8.60
N GLY A 420 -1.72 -7.82 -8.81
CA GLY A 420 -1.35 -9.16 -8.37
C GLY A 420 -1.65 -9.44 -6.89
N ILE A 421 -1.05 -10.50 -6.38
CA ILE A 421 -1.16 -10.95 -4.98
C ILE A 421 0.13 -10.59 -4.25
N ASN A 422 0.03 -10.14 -3.01
CA ASN A 422 1.19 -9.96 -2.14
C ASN A 422 1.85 -11.32 -1.86
N GLN A 423 3.15 -11.47 -2.17
CA GLN A 423 3.84 -12.75 -2.01
C GLN A 423 3.93 -13.21 -0.55
N ILE A 424 3.87 -12.30 0.42
CA ILE A 424 3.99 -12.58 1.86
C ILE A 424 2.60 -12.80 2.49
N SER A 425 1.73 -11.81 2.40
CA SER A 425 0.40 -11.87 3.03
C SER A 425 -0.61 -12.69 2.24
N LYS A 426 -0.33 -12.98 0.95
CA LYS A 426 -1.24 -13.65 0.02
C LYS A 426 -2.55 -12.91 -0.23
N ASN A 427 -2.64 -11.65 0.14
CA ASN A 427 -3.76 -10.78 -0.15
C ASN A 427 -3.65 -10.14 -1.53
N VAL A 428 -4.80 -9.76 -2.10
CA VAL A 428 -4.89 -9.03 -3.36
C VAL A 428 -4.35 -7.61 -3.19
N ASN A 429 -3.51 -7.17 -4.11
CA ASN A 429 -2.98 -5.81 -4.15
C ASN A 429 -3.86 -4.93 -5.03
N ILE A 430 -4.44 -3.88 -4.45
CA ILE A 430 -5.24 -2.88 -5.15
C ILE A 430 -4.60 -1.52 -4.92
N GLY A 431 -4.15 -0.87 -5.99
CA GLY A 431 -3.50 0.43 -5.90
C GLY A 431 -4.17 1.48 -6.79
N ASN A 432 -4.29 2.70 -6.30
CA ASN A 432 -4.87 3.81 -7.05
C ASN A 432 -3.85 4.92 -7.29
N ARG A 433 -3.19 4.88 -8.43
CA ARG A 433 -2.19 5.88 -8.82
C ARG A 433 -2.73 7.31 -8.90
N LYS A 434 -4.05 7.48 -9.14
CA LYS A 434 -4.68 8.82 -9.15
C LYS A 434 -4.73 9.48 -7.78
N LYS A 435 -4.64 8.70 -6.68
CA LYS A 435 -4.62 9.21 -5.31
C LYS A 435 -3.23 9.64 -4.85
N LEU A 436 -2.18 9.21 -5.54
CA LEU A 436 -0.81 9.58 -5.21
C LEU A 436 -0.57 11.10 -5.40
N ILE A 437 0.39 11.63 -4.65
CA ILE A 437 0.83 13.02 -4.83
C ILE A 437 1.34 13.22 -6.25
N ASN A 438 2.06 12.23 -6.80
CA ASN A 438 2.45 12.17 -8.20
C ASN A 438 2.26 10.75 -8.75
N GLY A 439 1.18 10.54 -9.53
CA GLY A 439 0.86 9.25 -10.10
C GLY A 439 1.77 8.75 -11.22
N ASN A 440 2.81 9.53 -11.62
CA ASN A 440 3.80 9.08 -12.58
C ASN A 440 4.59 7.88 -12.03
N GLY A 441 5.07 7.03 -12.92
CA GLY A 441 5.76 5.81 -12.52
C GLY A 441 6.77 5.27 -13.53
N PHE A 442 7.47 4.24 -13.09
CA PHE A 442 8.40 3.46 -13.89
C PHE A 442 8.18 1.97 -13.70
N VAL A 443 8.37 1.21 -14.78
CA VAL A 443 8.36 -0.25 -14.77
C VAL A 443 9.71 -0.75 -15.28
N PHE A 444 10.42 -1.47 -14.41
CA PHE A 444 11.75 -1.99 -14.70
C PHE A 444 11.75 -3.51 -14.75
N GLY A 445 12.58 -4.09 -15.61
CA GLY A 445 12.79 -5.54 -15.64
C GLY A 445 13.64 -5.97 -16.81
N VAL A 446 14.40 -7.05 -16.66
CA VAL A 446 15.16 -7.64 -17.76
C VAL A 446 14.23 -8.18 -18.86
N PRO A 447 14.73 -8.44 -20.08
CA PRO A 447 13.93 -9.11 -21.13
C PRO A 447 13.30 -10.41 -20.61
N GLY A 448 12.03 -10.64 -20.93
CA GLY A 448 11.29 -11.84 -20.48
C GLY A 448 10.85 -11.81 -19.01
N SER A 449 11.03 -10.71 -18.28
CA SER A 449 10.56 -10.56 -16.90
C SER A 449 9.05 -10.33 -16.77
N GLY A 450 8.35 -10.01 -17.88
CA GLY A 450 6.91 -9.74 -17.92
C GLY A 450 6.53 -8.26 -17.84
N LYS A 451 7.44 -7.31 -18.18
CA LYS A 451 7.15 -5.86 -18.17
C LYS A 451 5.95 -5.48 -19.03
N SER A 452 6.02 -5.81 -20.32
CA SER A 452 4.95 -5.48 -21.29
C SER A 452 3.63 -6.13 -20.86
N PHE A 453 3.66 -7.36 -20.34
CA PHE A 453 2.50 -8.04 -19.78
C PHE A 453 1.90 -7.29 -18.58
N PHE A 454 2.73 -6.88 -17.62
CA PHE A 454 2.31 -6.10 -16.45
C PHE A 454 1.63 -4.79 -16.87
N CYS A 455 2.24 -4.06 -17.80
CA CYS A 455 1.68 -2.81 -18.31
C CYS A 455 0.37 -3.03 -19.07
N LYS A 456 0.27 -4.08 -19.90
CA LYS A 456 -0.97 -4.43 -20.62
C LYS A 456 -2.10 -4.82 -19.67
N MET A 457 -1.80 -5.50 -18.55
CA MET A 457 -2.78 -5.76 -17.48
C MET A 457 -3.30 -4.46 -16.86
N GLU A 458 -2.43 -3.50 -16.55
CA GLU A 458 -2.83 -2.20 -16.03
C GLU A 458 -3.66 -1.43 -17.08
N MET A 459 -3.21 -1.38 -18.35
CA MET A 459 -3.96 -0.76 -19.46
C MET A 459 -5.35 -1.37 -19.62
N GLY A 460 -5.45 -2.71 -19.63
CA GLY A 460 -6.72 -3.41 -19.69
C GLY A 460 -7.65 -3.07 -18.53
N SER A 461 -7.12 -3.05 -17.30
CA SER A 461 -7.88 -2.63 -16.13
C SER A 461 -8.40 -1.20 -16.26
N VAL A 462 -7.54 -0.25 -16.64
CA VAL A 462 -7.92 1.17 -16.83
C VAL A 462 -8.97 1.34 -17.93
N PHE A 463 -8.80 0.65 -19.06
CA PHE A 463 -9.73 0.73 -20.18
C PHE A 463 -11.11 0.14 -19.84
N LEU A 464 -11.14 -1.02 -19.22
CA LEU A 464 -12.38 -1.74 -18.93
C LEU A 464 -13.17 -1.12 -17.77
N SER A 465 -12.47 -0.58 -16.74
CA SER A 465 -13.12 -0.04 -15.54
C SER A 465 -13.64 1.38 -15.69
N GLY A 466 -12.90 2.26 -16.39
CA GLY A 466 -13.17 3.69 -16.44
C GLY A 466 -13.50 4.23 -17.83
N ASP A 467 -13.40 5.55 -17.96
CA ASP A 467 -13.51 6.30 -19.21
C ASP A 467 -12.22 7.07 -19.51
N ASP A 468 -11.15 6.76 -18.80
CA ASP A 468 -9.83 7.33 -19.00
C ASP A 468 -9.27 6.95 -20.37
N GLU A 469 -8.34 7.73 -20.88
CA GLU A 469 -7.68 7.48 -22.14
C GLU A 469 -6.29 6.90 -21.95
N ILE A 470 -5.88 6.04 -22.86
CA ILE A 470 -4.59 5.37 -22.87
C ILE A 470 -3.85 5.77 -24.15
N ILE A 471 -2.62 6.23 -23.97
CA ILE A 471 -1.71 6.52 -25.07
C ILE A 471 -0.42 5.74 -24.84
N VAL A 472 0.05 5.06 -25.86
CA VAL A 472 1.30 4.25 -25.81
C VAL A 472 2.27 4.73 -26.88
N ILE A 473 3.53 4.95 -26.50
CA ILE A 473 4.64 5.10 -27.43
C ILE A 473 5.37 3.76 -27.49
N ASP A 474 5.37 3.16 -28.68
CA ASP A 474 5.75 1.77 -28.90
C ASP A 474 6.88 1.64 -29.96
N PRO A 475 8.14 1.59 -29.52
CA PRO A 475 9.27 1.41 -30.45
C PRO A 475 9.41 0.01 -31.04
N MET A 476 8.70 -0.99 -30.47
CA MET A 476 8.85 -2.40 -30.85
C MET A 476 7.60 -3.02 -31.49
N ASN A 477 6.51 -2.27 -31.57
CA ASN A 477 5.20 -2.69 -32.07
C ASN A 477 4.59 -3.85 -31.26
N GLU A 478 4.77 -3.84 -29.93
CA GLU A 478 4.26 -4.88 -29.01
C GLU A 478 2.80 -4.62 -28.58
N TYR A 479 2.27 -3.40 -28.73
CA TYR A 479 0.97 -2.98 -28.20
C TYR A 479 -0.14 -2.84 -29.27
N PHE A 480 0.14 -3.17 -30.55
CA PHE A 480 -0.83 -3.04 -31.62
C PHE A 480 -2.05 -3.94 -31.43
N ASP A 481 -1.81 -5.23 -31.11
CA ASP A 481 -2.89 -6.22 -30.94
C ASP A 481 -3.88 -5.81 -29.82
N ILE A 482 -3.37 -5.26 -28.71
CA ILE A 482 -4.23 -4.80 -27.60
C ILE A 482 -5.04 -3.55 -28.01
N ALA A 483 -4.43 -2.62 -28.75
CA ALA A 483 -5.15 -1.44 -29.22
C ALA A 483 -6.27 -1.84 -30.18
N GLU A 484 -5.99 -2.66 -31.18
CA GLU A 484 -6.99 -3.15 -32.15
C GLU A 484 -8.12 -3.91 -31.45
N THR A 485 -7.79 -4.77 -30.47
CA THR A 485 -8.76 -5.54 -29.69
C THR A 485 -9.74 -4.64 -28.93
N TYR A 486 -9.25 -3.53 -28.37
CA TYR A 486 -10.08 -2.55 -27.66
C TYR A 486 -10.65 -1.45 -28.57
N GLY A 487 -10.61 -1.65 -29.92
CA GLY A 487 -11.15 -0.68 -30.86
C GLY A 487 -10.39 0.63 -30.92
N GLY A 488 -9.12 0.60 -30.52
CA GLY A 488 -8.20 1.73 -30.48
C GLY A 488 -7.63 2.06 -31.87
N THR A 489 -6.82 3.13 -31.89
CA THR A 489 -6.14 3.59 -33.12
C THR A 489 -4.64 3.28 -33.03
N VAL A 490 -4.12 2.66 -34.09
CA VAL A 490 -2.67 2.47 -34.28
C VAL A 490 -2.17 3.50 -35.29
N VAL A 491 -1.28 4.36 -34.81
CA VAL A 491 -0.61 5.39 -35.63
C VAL A 491 0.81 4.91 -35.90
N ASN A 492 1.01 4.19 -36.97
CA ASN A 492 2.34 3.70 -37.34
C ASN A 492 3.11 4.78 -38.10
N MET A 493 4.10 5.39 -37.42
CA MET A 493 4.95 6.42 -37.97
C MET A 493 6.15 5.78 -38.65
N SER A 494 6.24 5.93 -39.96
CA SER A 494 7.36 5.43 -40.79
C SER A 494 7.65 6.38 -41.93
N THR A 495 8.77 6.20 -42.60
CA THR A 495 9.11 6.99 -43.80
C THR A 495 8.18 6.78 -44.98
N TYR A 496 7.38 5.70 -44.97
CA TYR A 496 6.44 5.31 -46.02
C TYR A 496 4.99 5.19 -45.50
N THR A 497 4.69 5.93 -44.45
CA THR A 497 3.36 5.86 -43.84
C THR A 497 2.34 6.70 -44.57
N ASP A 498 1.09 6.21 -44.60
CA ASP A 498 -0.08 7.00 -44.93
C ASP A 498 -0.74 7.66 -43.72
N ASN A 499 -0.13 7.54 -42.51
CA ASN A 499 -0.59 8.15 -41.28
C ASN A 499 0.12 9.49 -41.07
N TYR A 500 -0.62 10.57 -41.03
CA TYR A 500 -0.11 11.93 -40.91
C TYR A 500 -0.60 12.58 -39.63
N VAL A 501 0.31 13.29 -38.98
CA VAL A 501 0.02 14.14 -37.81
C VAL A 501 0.57 15.53 -38.10
N ASN A 502 -0.32 16.53 -38.14
CA ASN A 502 0.02 17.88 -38.48
C ASN A 502 0.68 18.62 -37.28
N PRO A 503 1.94 19.05 -37.40
CA PRO A 503 2.61 19.79 -36.30
C PRO A 503 2.00 21.17 -36.02
N LEU A 504 1.30 21.75 -37.00
CA LEU A 504 0.65 23.05 -36.92
C LEU A 504 -0.81 22.95 -36.49
N GLU A 505 -1.32 21.75 -36.19
CA GLU A 505 -2.70 21.56 -35.73
C GLU A 505 -2.94 22.28 -34.41
N MET A 506 -4.00 23.09 -34.38
CA MET A 506 -4.47 23.83 -33.21
C MET A 506 -5.94 24.21 -33.43
N ASP A 507 -6.67 24.43 -32.33
CA ASP A 507 -8.05 24.93 -32.42
C ASP A 507 -8.07 26.39 -32.92
N VAL A 508 -8.06 26.54 -34.23
CA VAL A 508 -8.07 27.85 -34.89
C VAL A 508 -9.41 28.58 -34.75
N TRP A 509 -10.50 27.83 -34.45
CA TRP A 509 -11.84 28.42 -34.29
C TRP A 509 -12.02 29.18 -32.99
N SER A 510 -11.29 28.80 -31.92
CA SER A 510 -11.28 29.49 -30.64
C SER A 510 -10.29 30.67 -30.58
N LEU A 511 -9.51 30.93 -31.64
CA LEU A 511 -8.54 32.03 -31.67
C LEU A 511 -9.24 33.40 -31.71
N ASP A 512 -8.93 34.24 -30.75
CA ASP A 512 -9.26 35.68 -30.77
C ASP A 512 -8.09 36.45 -31.41
N PRO A 513 -8.34 37.22 -32.49
CA PRO A 513 -7.30 38.04 -33.15
C PRO A 513 -6.64 39.06 -32.20
N ASN A 514 -7.30 39.44 -31.10
CA ASN A 514 -6.83 40.43 -30.15
C ASN A 514 -6.20 39.85 -28.88
N ASP A 515 -6.49 38.58 -28.55
CA ASP A 515 -6.00 37.87 -27.34
C ASP A 515 -5.45 36.46 -27.62
N SER A 516 -4.78 36.28 -28.74
CA SER A 516 -4.11 35.01 -29.10
C SER A 516 -2.78 34.75 -28.33
N LYS A 517 -2.54 35.47 -27.21
CA LYS A 517 -1.19 35.49 -26.54
C LYS A 517 -0.79 34.17 -25.89
N GLY A 518 -1.72 33.28 -25.51
CA GLY A 518 -1.39 32.00 -24.90
C GLY A 518 -1.07 30.93 -25.93
N MET A 519 -2.04 30.51 -26.70
CA MET A 519 -1.95 29.36 -27.63
C MET A 519 -0.93 29.56 -28.75
N VAL A 520 -0.93 30.76 -29.38
CA VAL A 520 0.01 31.10 -30.46
C VAL A 520 1.46 31.16 -29.94
N ARG A 521 1.66 31.59 -28.68
CA ARG A 521 2.97 31.61 -28.06
C ARG A 521 3.50 30.18 -27.82
N GLU A 522 2.68 29.32 -27.28
CA GLU A 522 3.06 27.90 -27.03
C GLU A 522 3.39 27.21 -28.36
N LYS A 523 2.60 27.44 -29.40
CA LYS A 523 2.88 26.92 -30.74
C LYS A 523 4.16 27.53 -31.33
N GLY A 524 4.45 28.81 -31.05
CA GLY A 524 5.70 29.43 -31.40
C GLY A 524 6.93 28.79 -30.73
N GLU A 525 6.83 28.49 -29.44
CA GLU A 525 7.90 27.77 -28.69
C GLU A 525 8.12 26.36 -29.26
N PHE A 526 7.02 25.64 -29.59
CA PHE A 526 7.09 24.34 -30.25
C PHE A 526 7.76 24.43 -31.62
N MET A 527 7.38 25.39 -32.49
CA MET A 527 7.94 25.57 -33.82
C MET A 527 9.44 25.99 -33.77
N LEU A 528 9.88 26.72 -32.76
CA LEU A 528 11.30 26.96 -32.54
C LEU A 528 12.05 25.63 -32.34
N GLY A 529 11.54 24.75 -31.50
CA GLY A 529 12.12 23.43 -31.30
C GLY A 529 12.10 22.55 -32.55
N LEU A 530 11.01 22.58 -33.32
CA LEU A 530 10.88 21.84 -34.57
C LEU A 530 11.91 22.30 -35.60
N CYS A 531 12.02 23.61 -35.83
CA CYS A 531 13.00 24.17 -36.73
C CYS A 531 14.43 23.87 -36.30
N GLU A 532 14.73 23.89 -34.99
CA GLU A 532 16.06 23.57 -34.46
C GLU A 532 16.45 22.11 -34.78
N GLN A 533 15.48 21.18 -34.68
CA GLN A 533 15.73 19.79 -35.07
C GLN A 533 15.89 19.60 -36.59
N CYS A 534 15.14 20.35 -37.42
CA CYS A 534 15.25 20.26 -38.87
C CYS A 534 16.56 20.87 -39.38
N ILE A 535 17.09 21.92 -38.72
CA ILE A 535 18.34 22.56 -39.07
C ILE A 535 19.56 21.74 -38.59
N GLY A 536 19.42 20.98 -37.51
CA GLY A 536 20.50 20.20 -36.94
C GLY A 536 21.46 20.96 -36.04
N ASP A 537 21.30 22.28 -35.90
CA ASP A 537 22.11 23.18 -35.07
C ASP A 537 21.23 24.10 -34.22
N SER A 538 21.81 24.65 -33.14
CA SER A 538 21.11 25.60 -32.27
C SER A 538 20.80 26.92 -32.98
N LEU A 539 19.53 27.34 -32.89
CA LEU A 539 19.06 28.60 -33.48
C LEU A 539 19.70 29.83 -32.82
N ASN A 540 20.20 30.75 -33.62
CA ASN A 540 20.66 32.06 -33.14
C ASN A 540 19.45 32.99 -32.83
N SER A 541 19.72 34.11 -32.15
CA SER A 541 18.64 35.04 -31.72
C SER A 541 17.84 35.64 -32.89
N ARG A 542 18.47 35.84 -34.07
CA ARG A 542 17.77 36.34 -35.27
C ARG A 542 16.81 35.29 -35.84
N GLN A 543 17.30 34.08 -36.02
CA GLN A 543 16.48 32.96 -36.49
C GLN A 543 15.27 32.75 -35.57
N LYS A 544 15.47 32.75 -34.25
CA LYS A 544 14.37 32.65 -33.27
C LYS A 544 13.32 33.75 -33.46
N SER A 545 13.78 35.00 -33.67
CA SER A 545 12.84 36.12 -33.87
C SER A 545 12.09 36.03 -35.19
N ILE A 546 12.70 35.49 -36.26
CA ILE A 546 12.05 35.27 -37.54
C ILE A 546 10.97 34.20 -37.44
N ILE A 547 11.32 33.05 -36.87
CA ILE A 547 10.37 31.91 -36.69
C ILE A 547 9.17 32.36 -35.85
N ASP A 548 9.36 32.97 -34.68
CA ASP A 548 8.29 33.47 -33.81
C ASP A 548 7.38 34.48 -34.55
N ARG A 549 7.96 35.39 -35.31
CA ARG A 549 7.21 36.36 -36.13
C ARG A 549 6.37 35.67 -37.20
N CYS A 550 6.92 34.67 -37.89
CA CYS A 550 6.23 33.95 -38.96
C CYS A 550 5.09 33.10 -38.41
N VAL A 551 5.29 32.42 -37.30
CA VAL A 551 4.23 31.65 -36.61
C VAL A 551 3.09 32.56 -36.16
N ARG A 552 3.41 33.70 -35.53
CA ARG A 552 2.38 34.66 -35.15
C ARG A 552 1.62 35.20 -36.34
N LYS A 553 2.30 35.55 -37.42
CA LYS A 553 1.66 36.03 -38.63
C LYS A 553 0.70 34.99 -39.20
N LEU A 554 1.11 33.72 -39.31
CA LEU A 554 0.31 32.60 -39.77
C LEU A 554 -1.03 32.54 -39.06
N TYR A 555 -1.00 32.43 -37.73
CA TYR A 555 -2.23 32.28 -36.95
C TYR A 555 -3.08 33.54 -36.82
N ILE A 556 -2.45 34.75 -36.84
CA ILE A 556 -3.18 36.00 -36.83
C ILE A 556 -3.93 36.19 -38.19
N ASP A 557 -3.31 35.85 -39.30
CA ASP A 557 -3.90 35.94 -40.61
C ASP A 557 -5.11 34.96 -40.70
N ILE A 558 -4.99 33.72 -40.19
CA ILE A 558 -6.08 32.78 -40.09
C ILE A 558 -7.19 33.25 -39.13
N ALA A 559 -6.85 33.80 -37.98
CA ALA A 559 -7.83 34.31 -37.02
C ALA A 559 -8.66 35.47 -37.58
N ARG A 560 -8.10 36.26 -38.50
CA ARG A 560 -8.74 37.40 -39.21
C ARG A 560 -9.52 36.95 -40.48
N SER A 561 -9.18 35.76 -41.01
CA SER A 561 -9.85 35.22 -42.18
C SER A 561 -11.32 34.90 -41.91
N LYS A 562 -12.18 35.08 -42.91
CA LYS A 562 -13.56 34.62 -42.87
C LYS A 562 -13.69 33.09 -42.96
N GLU A 563 -12.77 32.48 -43.68
CA GLU A 563 -12.65 31.01 -43.85
C GLU A 563 -11.42 30.58 -43.03
N LYS A 564 -11.68 30.03 -41.85
CA LYS A 564 -10.64 29.46 -40.97
C LYS A 564 -10.30 28.06 -41.49
N TYR A 565 -9.00 27.75 -41.51
CA TYR A 565 -8.47 26.45 -41.88
C TYR A 565 -7.32 26.11 -40.97
N ILE A 566 -6.99 24.83 -40.83
CA ILE A 566 -5.83 24.36 -40.09
C ILE A 566 -4.61 24.43 -41.03
N PRO A 567 -3.57 25.24 -40.72
CA PRO A 567 -2.40 25.38 -41.57
C PRO A 567 -1.56 24.11 -41.59
N VAL A 568 -0.80 23.91 -42.68
CA VAL A 568 0.22 22.86 -42.80
C VAL A 568 1.61 23.46 -42.99
N MET A 569 2.65 22.64 -42.95
CA MET A 569 4.03 23.12 -42.99
C MET A 569 4.38 23.97 -44.23
N SER A 570 3.72 23.72 -45.40
CA SER A 570 3.88 24.56 -46.58
C SER A 570 3.39 25.98 -46.35
N ASP A 571 2.33 26.21 -45.57
CA ASP A 571 1.85 27.55 -45.27
C ASP A 571 2.91 28.37 -44.46
N PHE A 572 3.56 27.70 -43.51
CA PHE A 572 4.63 28.30 -42.73
C PHE A 572 5.89 28.55 -43.59
N TYR A 573 6.23 27.60 -44.47
CA TYR A 573 7.34 27.71 -45.42
C TYR A 573 7.16 28.91 -46.35
N ASP A 574 6.00 29.12 -46.90
CA ASP A 574 5.70 30.24 -47.79
C ASP A 574 5.83 31.58 -47.08
N ILE A 575 5.41 31.66 -45.83
CA ILE A 575 5.60 32.86 -45.00
C ILE A 575 7.09 33.15 -44.72
N LEU A 576 7.89 32.10 -44.50
CA LEU A 576 9.35 32.24 -44.35
C LEU A 576 10.00 32.74 -45.60
N MET A 577 9.67 32.16 -46.75
CA MET A 577 10.18 32.56 -48.07
C MET A 577 9.81 34.01 -48.44
N ALA A 578 8.69 34.50 -47.94
CA ALA A 578 8.26 35.89 -48.14
C ALA A 578 8.97 36.92 -47.25
N GLN A 579 9.82 36.49 -46.30
CA GLN A 579 10.59 37.40 -45.47
C GLN A 579 11.76 37.98 -46.24
N PRO A 580 12.15 39.26 -45.95
CA PRO A 580 13.27 39.92 -46.67
C PRO A 580 14.67 39.46 -46.21
N GLU A 581 14.80 38.87 -45.02
CA GLU A 581 16.05 38.45 -44.43
C GLU A 581 16.60 37.17 -45.09
N ASP A 582 17.90 37.10 -45.33
CA ASP A 582 18.56 35.90 -45.89
C ASP A 582 18.50 34.71 -44.90
N GLU A 583 18.59 35.00 -43.59
CA GLU A 583 18.41 33.97 -42.54
C GLU A 583 17.06 33.27 -42.61
N ALA A 584 16.01 33.93 -43.07
CA ALA A 584 14.70 33.30 -43.26
C ALA A 584 14.71 32.31 -44.44
N LYS A 585 15.46 32.61 -45.48
CA LYS A 585 15.63 31.69 -46.64
C LYS A 585 16.48 30.48 -46.23
N ASP A 586 17.51 30.68 -45.40
CA ASP A 586 18.33 29.58 -44.88
C ASP A 586 17.50 28.62 -44.04
N ILE A 587 16.59 29.14 -43.18
CA ILE A 587 15.64 28.33 -42.43
C ILE A 587 14.68 27.58 -43.38
N ALA A 588 14.14 28.29 -44.37
CA ALA A 588 13.23 27.68 -45.37
C ALA A 588 13.92 26.55 -46.17
N LEU A 589 15.17 26.79 -46.61
CA LEU A 589 15.96 25.78 -47.30
C LEU A 589 16.19 24.52 -46.44
N SER A 590 16.44 24.69 -45.16
CA SER A 590 16.59 23.57 -44.20
C SER A 590 15.30 22.82 -43.98
N LEU A 591 14.12 23.46 -44.13
CA LEU A 591 12.83 22.84 -44.02
C LEU A 591 12.33 22.19 -45.34
N GLU A 592 12.98 22.49 -46.48
CA GLU A 592 12.51 22.06 -47.82
C GLU A 592 12.40 20.55 -47.95
N LEU A 593 13.31 19.79 -47.32
CA LEU A 593 13.28 18.32 -47.28
C LEU A 593 11.99 17.77 -46.63
N PHE A 594 11.48 18.47 -45.62
CA PHE A 594 10.31 18.06 -44.82
C PHE A 594 9.00 18.66 -45.33
N VAL A 595 9.06 19.63 -46.24
CA VAL A 595 7.88 20.28 -46.82
C VAL A 595 7.63 19.80 -48.26
N ASN A 596 8.62 19.89 -49.12
CA ASN A 596 8.53 19.58 -50.54
C ASN A 596 9.37 18.38 -50.98
N GLY A 597 10.26 17.89 -50.08
CA GLY A 597 11.16 16.78 -50.35
C GLY A 597 10.57 15.40 -50.04
N SER A 598 11.46 14.41 -49.96
CA SER A 598 11.11 12.99 -49.71
C SER A 598 10.63 12.65 -48.31
N LEU A 599 10.81 13.58 -47.35
CA LEU A 599 10.42 13.40 -45.96
C LEU A 599 9.21 14.27 -45.57
N ASN A 600 8.28 14.50 -46.47
CA ASN A 600 7.15 15.44 -46.30
C ASN A 600 5.97 14.92 -45.46
N ILE A 601 6.18 13.91 -44.63
CA ILE A 601 5.11 13.30 -43.79
C ILE A 601 4.41 14.30 -42.85
N PHE A 602 5.04 15.42 -42.56
CA PHE A 602 4.49 16.46 -41.68
C PHE A 602 3.80 17.62 -42.44
N ASN A 603 3.77 17.56 -43.77
CA ASN A 603 3.12 18.57 -44.59
C ASN A 603 1.71 18.13 -45.07
N HIS A 604 1.00 17.44 -44.22
CA HIS A 604 -0.34 16.95 -44.48
C HIS A 604 -1.28 17.28 -43.28
N GLN A 605 -2.57 17.31 -43.56
CA GLN A 605 -3.56 17.36 -42.47
C GLN A 605 -3.55 16.03 -41.69
N THR A 606 -3.82 16.09 -40.38
CA THR A 606 -3.98 14.89 -39.58
C THR A 606 -5.11 14.04 -40.15
N ASN A 607 -4.81 12.79 -40.48
CA ASN A 607 -5.76 11.83 -41.06
C ASN A 607 -6.01 10.61 -40.18
N VAL A 608 -5.42 10.57 -38.97
CA VAL A 608 -5.60 9.51 -38.00
C VAL A 608 -6.48 9.99 -36.84
N ASP A 609 -7.29 9.08 -36.31
CA ASP A 609 -8.12 9.37 -35.14
C ASP A 609 -7.26 9.35 -33.88
N VAL A 610 -6.58 10.48 -33.59
CA VAL A 610 -5.78 10.66 -32.37
C VAL A 610 -6.65 10.92 -31.14
N ASP A 611 -7.96 11.04 -31.32
CA ASP A 611 -8.94 11.28 -30.25
C ASP A 611 -9.53 9.99 -29.67
N ASN A 612 -9.11 8.83 -30.20
CA ASN A 612 -9.55 7.54 -29.71
C ASN A 612 -9.12 7.30 -28.27
N ARG A 613 -9.94 6.57 -27.54
CA ARG A 613 -9.70 6.22 -26.13
C ARG A 613 -8.45 5.37 -25.89
N PHE A 614 -8.00 4.63 -26.88
CA PHE A 614 -6.76 3.84 -26.87
C PHE A 614 -5.97 4.16 -28.13
N THR A 615 -4.85 4.86 -28.00
CA THR A 615 -4.01 5.25 -29.14
C THR A 615 -2.59 4.73 -28.94
N VAL A 616 -2.05 4.06 -29.95
CA VAL A 616 -0.67 3.55 -29.96
C VAL A 616 0.11 4.19 -31.09
N TYR A 617 1.22 4.84 -30.76
CA TYR A 617 2.19 5.38 -31.71
C TYR A 617 3.32 4.37 -31.92
N GLY A 618 3.32 3.69 -33.06
CA GLY A 618 4.42 2.82 -33.50
C GLY A 618 5.52 3.65 -34.14
N ILE A 619 6.74 3.53 -33.63
CA ILE A 619 7.89 4.34 -34.08
C ILE A 619 9.08 3.49 -34.53
N ARG A 620 8.89 2.18 -34.71
CA ARG A 620 9.94 1.21 -35.04
C ARG A 620 10.64 1.51 -36.36
N ASP A 621 9.88 1.91 -37.39
CA ASP A 621 10.36 2.03 -38.74
C ASP A 621 10.73 3.49 -39.11
N LEU A 622 10.99 4.32 -38.09
CA LEU A 622 11.49 5.68 -38.28
C LEU A 622 13.00 5.69 -38.59
N GLY A 623 13.37 6.34 -39.67
CA GLY A 623 14.78 6.61 -39.98
C GLY A 623 15.41 7.59 -38.98
N THR A 624 16.72 7.58 -38.88
CA THR A 624 17.50 8.44 -37.94
C THR A 624 17.20 9.93 -38.08
N GLU A 625 16.95 10.41 -39.28
CA GLU A 625 16.67 11.83 -39.58
C GLU A 625 15.26 12.24 -39.11
N LEU A 626 14.28 11.38 -39.26
CA LEU A 626 12.89 11.68 -38.89
C LEU A 626 12.61 11.46 -37.41
N SER A 627 13.36 10.60 -36.74
CA SER A 627 13.06 10.19 -35.37
C SER A 627 12.97 11.39 -34.39
N PRO A 628 13.89 12.35 -34.32
CA PRO A 628 13.79 13.50 -33.40
C PRO A 628 12.58 14.39 -33.70
N ILE A 629 12.28 14.61 -34.98
CA ILE A 629 11.19 15.47 -35.43
C ILE A 629 9.83 14.79 -35.14
N THR A 630 9.71 13.52 -35.47
CA THR A 630 8.50 12.73 -35.19
C THR A 630 8.20 12.68 -33.71
N MET A 631 9.22 12.45 -32.89
CA MET A 631 9.08 12.45 -31.44
C MET A 631 8.53 13.77 -30.91
N LEU A 632 9.00 14.87 -31.44
CA LEU A 632 8.58 16.20 -31.05
C LEU A 632 7.13 16.48 -31.44
N VAL A 633 6.74 16.13 -32.67
CA VAL A 633 5.35 16.30 -33.17
C VAL A 633 4.39 15.41 -32.40
N MET A 634 4.77 14.15 -32.17
CA MET A 634 3.97 13.20 -31.41
C MET A 634 3.78 13.65 -29.94
N MET A 635 4.86 14.10 -29.28
CA MET A 635 4.79 14.58 -27.90
C MET A 635 3.93 15.84 -27.75
N GLU A 636 3.95 16.74 -28.73
CA GLU A 636 3.07 17.91 -28.74
C GLU A 636 1.59 17.49 -28.87
N SER A 637 1.28 16.56 -29.77
CA SER A 637 -0.06 16.01 -29.95
C SER A 637 -0.55 15.35 -28.64
N ILE A 638 0.28 14.53 -28.02
CA ILE A 638 -0.01 13.87 -26.73
C ILE A 638 -0.26 14.89 -25.61
N GLN A 639 0.59 15.93 -25.51
CA GLN A 639 0.41 16.97 -24.48
C GLN A 639 -0.90 17.72 -24.66
N ASN A 640 -1.24 18.09 -25.89
CA ASN A 640 -2.51 18.77 -26.20
C ASN A 640 -3.70 17.89 -25.81
N ARG A 641 -3.62 16.59 -26.08
CA ARG A 641 -4.66 15.61 -25.71
C ARG A 641 -4.82 15.48 -24.20
N ILE A 642 -3.71 15.39 -23.44
CA ILE A 642 -3.74 15.35 -21.98
C ILE A 642 -4.43 16.59 -21.39
N VAL A 643 -4.10 17.78 -21.91
CA VAL A 643 -4.70 19.04 -21.46
C VAL A 643 -6.21 19.07 -21.74
N GLU A 644 -6.61 18.62 -22.92
CA GLU A 644 -8.01 18.59 -23.34
C GLU A 644 -8.83 17.62 -22.48
N ASN A 645 -8.32 16.42 -22.25
CA ASN A 645 -8.93 15.42 -21.38
C ASN A 645 -9.04 15.91 -19.94
N GLY A 646 -8.02 16.56 -19.43
CA GLY A 646 -8.05 17.16 -18.10
C GLY A 646 -9.15 18.21 -17.94
N LYS A 647 -9.40 19.04 -18.98
CA LYS A 647 -10.53 19.98 -19.00
C LYS A 647 -11.90 19.28 -19.00
N ARG A 648 -11.98 18.06 -19.57
CA ARG A 648 -13.18 17.19 -19.60
C ARG A 648 -13.33 16.35 -18.32
N GLY A 649 -12.36 16.42 -17.37
CA GLY A 649 -12.35 15.62 -16.14
C GLY A 649 -11.94 14.17 -16.34
N LYS A 650 -11.31 13.82 -17.48
CA LYS A 650 -10.78 12.50 -17.80
C LYS A 650 -9.27 12.47 -17.54
N ALA A 651 -8.77 11.34 -17.02
CA ALA A 651 -7.34 11.13 -16.95
C ALA A 651 -6.79 10.54 -18.26
N THR A 652 -5.53 10.86 -18.55
CA THR A 652 -4.79 10.25 -19.67
C THR A 652 -3.59 9.48 -19.13
N TRP A 653 -3.53 8.19 -19.44
CA TRP A 653 -2.44 7.31 -19.08
C TRP A 653 -1.47 7.19 -20.25
N LEU A 654 -0.28 7.78 -20.12
CA LEU A 654 0.78 7.72 -21.12
C LEU A 654 1.81 6.67 -20.73
N TYR A 655 1.95 5.65 -21.57
CA TYR A 655 2.99 4.62 -21.44
C TYR A 655 4.06 4.84 -22.51
N ILE A 656 5.30 4.81 -22.09
CA ILE A 656 6.47 5.01 -22.97
C ILE A 656 7.35 3.77 -22.85
N ASP A 657 7.25 2.89 -23.85
CA ASP A 657 8.09 1.70 -23.88
C ASP A 657 9.49 2.03 -24.34
N GLU A 658 10.47 1.23 -23.93
CA GLU A 658 11.90 1.45 -24.14
C GLU A 658 12.30 2.91 -23.86
N PHE A 659 11.89 3.41 -22.69
CA PHE A 659 12.00 4.82 -22.30
C PHE A 659 13.38 5.43 -22.54
N HIS A 660 14.46 4.63 -22.46
CA HIS A 660 15.82 5.07 -22.68
C HIS A 660 16.07 5.57 -24.11
N VAL A 661 15.31 5.09 -25.10
CA VAL A 661 15.44 5.54 -26.51
C VAL A 661 15.13 7.03 -26.64
N LEU A 662 14.15 7.52 -25.89
CA LEU A 662 13.75 8.94 -25.91
C LEU A 662 14.75 9.84 -25.18
N LEU A 663 15.64 9.28 -24.35
CA LEU A 663 16.68 10.04 -23.64
C LEU A 663 17.95 10.27 -24.47
N ASN A 664 18.09 9.65 -25.63
CA ASN A 664 19.26 9.78 -26.49
C ASN A 664 19.40 11.19 -27.09
N SER A 665 18.30 11.93 -27.24
CA SER A 665 18.29 13.32 -27.64
C SER A 665 18.14 14.24 -26.42
N GLU A 666 19.03 15.24 -26.30
CA GLU A 666 18.97 16.20 -25.18
C GLU A 666 17.63 16.97 -25.18
N TYR A 667 17.11 17.27 -26.37
CA TYR A 667 15.85 17.97 -26.52
C TYR A 667 14.68 17.12 -26.05
N SER A 668 14.57 15.87 -26.50
CA SER A 668 13.52 14.93 -26.09
C SER A 668 13.56 14.69 -24.58
N ALA A 669 14.77 14.54 -24.01
CA ALA A 669 14.95 14.36 -22.58
C ALA A 669 14.45 15.57 -21.76
N LYS A 670 14.77 16.80 -22.19
CA LYS A 670 14.27 18.04 -21.55
C LYS A 670 12.77 18.19 -21.68
N TYR A 671 12.21 17.87 -22.86
CA TYR A 671 10.76 17.92 -23.09
C TYR A 671 10.03 16.91 -22.19
N LEU A 672 10.48 15.67 -22.14
CA LEU A 672 9.93 14.64 -21.24
C LEU A 672 10.00 15.07 -19.77
N GLN A 673 11.10 15.68 -19.34
CA GLN A 673 11.20 16.18 -17.97
C GLN A 673 10.16 17.27 -17.66
N GLN A 674 9.90 18.16 -18.62
CA GLN A 674 8.89 19.20 -18.47
C GLN A 674 7.48 18.60 -18.44
N LEU A 675 7.20 17.65 -19.33
CA LEU A 675 5.95 16.89 -19.34
C LEU A 675 5.73 16.18 -17.99
N TRP A 676 6.73 15.44 -17.50
CA TRP A 676 6.68 14.72 -16.22
C TRP A 676 6.33 15.61 -15.01
N LYS A 677 6.84 16.85 -15.02
CA LYS A 677 6.57 17.85 -13.97
C LYS A 677 5.17 18.47 -14.08
N LYS A 678 4.65 18.64 -15.30
CA LYS A 678 3.39 19.37 -15.56
C LYS A 678 2.16 18.44 -15.62
N VAL A 679 2.34 17.21 -16.08
CA VAL A 679 1.28 16.29 -16.47
C VAL A 679 0.27 16.02 -15.35
N ARG A 680 0.75 15.93 -14.11
CA ARG A 680 -0.11 15.77 -12.93
C ARG A 680 -1.19 16.85 -12.82
N LYS A 681 -0.80 18.13 -13.03
CA LYS A 681 -1.75 19.26 -12.95
C LYS A 681 -2.75 19.27 -14.11
N GLN A 682 -2.45 18.54 -15.14
CA GLN A 682 -3.23 18.43 -16.39
C GLN A 682 -4.08 17.15 -16.44
N GLY A 683 -4.06 16.32 -15.38
CA GLY A 683 -4.83 15.07 -15.30
C GLY A 683 -4.15 13.88 -16.00
N GLY A 684 -2.86 13.95 -16.29
CA GLY A 684 -2.11 12.86 -16.90
C GLY A 684 -1.29 12.05 -15.89
N LEU A 685 -1.04 10.78 -16.25
CA LEU A 685 -0.15 9.86 -15.53
C LEU A 685 0.83 9.26 -16.56
N CYS A 686 2.13 9.52 -16.39
CA CYS A 686 3.16 8.96 -17.26
C CYS A 686 3.80 7.71 -16.65
N THR A 687 4.09 6.72 -17.48
CA THR A 687 4.79 5.48 -17.11
C THR A 687 5.93 5.22 -18.08
N GLY A 688 7.17 5.27 -17.56
CA GLY A 688 8.35 4.89 -18.33
C GLY A 688 8.64 3.39 -18.14
N ILE A 689 8.79 2.65 -19.23
CA ILE A 689 9.09 1.22 -19.24
C ILE A 689 10.49 1.05 -19.80
N THR A 690 11.38 0.35 -19.08
CA THR A 690 12.75 0.13 -19.57
C THR A 690 13.36 -1.15 -19.02
N GLN A 691 14.28 -1.71 -19.80
CA GLN A 691 15.06 -2.90 -19.41
C GLN A 691 16.32 -2.52 -18.66
N ASN A 692 16.90 -1.35 -18.98
CA ASN A 692 18.22 -0.98 -18.51
C ASN A 692 18.11 0.13 -17.45
N VAL A 693 18.21 -0.24 -16.21
CA VAL A 693 18.15 0.69 -15.07
C VAL A 693 19.43 1.49 -14.96
N VAL A 694 20.60 0.86 -15.25
CA VAL A 694 21.90 1.51 -15.07
C VAL A 694 22.04 2.71 -16.01
N ASP A 695 21.66 2.57 -17.27
CA ASP A 695 21.70 3.66 -18.24
C ASP A 695 20.77 4.79 -17.86
N LEU A 696 19.58 4.44 -17.32
CA LEU A 696 18.65 5.46 -16.83
C LEU A 696 19.22 6.21 -15.63
N LEU A 697 19.89 5.55 -14.69
CA LEU A 697 20.49 6.16 -13.52
C LEU A 697 21.73 7.02 -13.83
N GLN A 698 22.40 6.80 -14.96
CA GLN A 698 23.50 7.65 -15.43
C GLN A 698 23.01 8.97 -16.02
N ASN A 699 21.75 9.03 -16.45
CA ASN A 699 21.15 10.24 -17.01
C ASN A 699 20.51 11.08 -15.89
N TYR A 700 21.03 12.28 -15.63
CA TYR A 700 20.53 13.19 -14.59
C TYR A 700 19.04 13.53 -14.77
N THR A 701 18.59 13.72 -16.01
CA THR A 701 17.19 14.03 -16.32
C THR A 701 16.27 12.88 -15.94
N ALA A 702 16.66 11.65 -16.28
CA ALA A 702 15.90 10.45 -15.96
C ALA A 702 15.86 10.16 -14.45
N THR A 703 17.00 10.33 -13.76
CA THR A 703 17.05 10.19 -12.29
C THR A 703 16.13 11.20 -11.61
N THR A 704 16.07 12.45 -12.12
CA THR A 704 15.14 13.46 -11.60
C THR A 704 13.67 13.06 -11.82
N MET A 705 13.34 12.48 -12.97
CA MET A 705 11.97 11.98 -13.24
C MET A 705 11.61 10.81 -12.34
N LEU A 706 12.53 9.88 -12.12
CA LEU A 706 12.35 8.75 -11.21
C LEU A 706 12.11 9.21 -9.76
N ALA A 707 12.92 10.15 -9.27
CA ALA A 707 12.77 10.71 -7.93
C ALA A 707 11.44 11.45 -7.73
N ASN A 708 10.83 11.94 -8.81
CA ASN A 708 9.51 12.58 -8.79
C ASN A 708 8.37 11.61 -9.14
N SER A 709 8.61 10.31 -9.14
CA SER A 709 7.61 9.28 -9.43
C SER A 709 7.31 8.48 -8.17
N GLU A 710 6.04 8.37 -7.80
CA GLU A 710 5.61 7.63 -6.61
C GLU A 710 5.18 6.20 -6.91
N PHE A 711 5.10 5.82 -8.18
CA PHE A 711 4.83 4.44 -8.59
C PHE A 711 6.06 3.82 -9.25
N VAL A 712 6.56 2.72 -8.70
CA VAL A 712 7.68 1.99 -9.30
C VAL A 712 7.41 0.49 -9.20
N ALA A 713 7.35 -0.20 -10.34
CA ALA A 713 7.29 -1.64 -10.40
C ALA A 713 8.64 -2.23 -10.84
N LEU A 714 9.18 -3.08 -10.00
CA LEU A 714 10.44 -3.80 -10.21
C LEU A 714 10.13 -5.26 -10.47
N LEU A 715 10.15 -5.69 -11.70
CA LEU A 715 10.14 -7.11 -12.04
C LEU A 715 11.57 -7.68 -11.95
N LYS A 716 11.75 -8.92 -12.38
CA LYS A 716 13.06 -9.59 -12.32
C LYS A 716 14.20 -8.71 -12.86
N GLN A 717 15.29 -8.61 -12.10
CA GLN A 717 16.49 -7.83 -12.42
C GLN A 717 17.76 -8.70 -12.39
N ALA A 718 18.83 -8.24 -13.05
CA ALA A 718 20.14 -8.83 -12.92
C ALA A 718 20.77 -8.47 -11.55
N ASN A 719 21.54 -9.38 -10.98
CA ASN A 719 22.18 -9.17 -9.66
C ASN A 719 23.14 -7.98 -9.62
N THR A 720 23.74 -7.63 -10.76
CA THR A 720 24.71 -6.52 -10.89
C THR A 720 24.10 -5.14 -10.68
N ASP A 721 22.81 -5.00 -10.94
CA ASP A 721 22.14 -3.70 -10.99
C ASP A 721 21.33 -3.43 -9.70
N SER A 722 21.16 -4.45 -8.88
CA SER A 722 20.25 -4.43 -7.73
C SER A 722 20.63 -3.45 -6.64
N SER A 723 21.92 -3.30 -6.32
CA SER A 723 22.40 -2.43 -5.23
C SER A 723 22.20 -0.95 -5.53
N LYS A 724 22.47 -0.51 -6.78
CA LYS A 724 22.24 0.88 -7.19
C LYS A 724 20.76 1.23 -7.23
N MET A 725 19.93 0.25 -7.63
CA MET A 725 18.48 0.42 -7.60
C MET A 725 17.94 0.57 -6.19
N ALA A 726 18.44 -0.24 -5.25
CA ALA A 726 18.05 -0.17 -3.85
C ALA A 726 18.20 1.24 -3.28
N GLU A 727 19.35 1.85 -3.55
CA GLU A 727 19.68 3.20 -3.07
C GLU A 727 18.74 4.27 -3.66
N VAL A 728 18.48 4.22 -4.98
CA VAL A 728 17.68 5.26 -5.66
C VAL A 728 16.18 5.12 -5.39
N ILE A 729 15.67 3.90 -5.28
CA ILE A 729 14.23 3.62 -5.08
C ILE A 729 13.89 3.58 -3.59
N GLY A 730 14.90 3.42 -2.73
CA GLY A 730 14.73 3.33 -1.27
C GLY A 730 14.12 1.98 -0.87
N VAL A 731 14.65 0.88 -1.39
CA VAL A 731 14.26 -0.50 -1.03
C VAL A 731 15.41 -1.21 -0.33
N SER A 732 15.09 -2.11 0.61
CA SER A 732 16.10 -2.85 1.36
C SER A 732 16.71 -4.00 0.55
N GLU A 733 17.91 -4.47 0.95
CA GLU A 733 18.51 -5.67 0.36
C GLU A 733 17.63 -6.93 0.53
N ALA A 734 16.88 -7.02 1.63
CA ALA A 734 15.93 -8.10 1.85
C ALA A 734 14.77 -8.05 0.84
N GLN A 735 14.29 -6.85 0.51
CA GLN A 735 13.29 -6.64 -0.53
C GLN A 735 13.83 -6.96 -1.93
N LEU A 736 15.10 -6.69 -2.20
CA LEU A 736 15.72 -7.03 -3.48
C LEU A 736 15.71 -8.53 -3.81
N ARG A 737 15.62 -9.41 -2.83
CA ARG A 737 15.49 -10.86 -3.05
C ARG A 737 14.24 -11.22 -3.85
N PHE A 738 13.17 -10.41 -3.70
CA PHE A 738 11.93 -10.58 -4.47
C PHE A 738 12.06 -10.12 -5.93
N VAL A 739 13.19 -9.53 -6.31
CA VAL A 739 13.47 -9.01 -7.65
C VAL A 739 14.58 -9.80 -8.33
N THR A 740 15.60 -10.25 -7.58
CA THR A 740 16.76 -10.95 -8.14
C THR A 740 16.52 -12.45 -8.37
N ASN A 741 15.82 -13.13 -7.46
CA ASN A 741 15.57 -14.57 -7.49
C ASN A 741 14.07 -14.88 -7.69
N THR A 742 13.45 -14.24 -8.66
CA THR A 742 12.01 -14.37 -8.87
C THR A 742 11.67 -14.90 -10.25
N ALA A 743 10.47 -15.44 -10.40
CA ALA A 743 9.92 -15.86 -11.69
C ALA A 743 9.43 -14.64 -12.50
N SER A 744 9.15 -14.85 -13.79
CA SER A 744 8.51 -13.83 -14.63
C SER A 744 7.12 -13.47 -14.09
N GLY A 745 6.74 -12.18 -14.10
CA GLY A 745 5.48 -11.69 -13.56
C GLY A 745 5.48 -11.42 -12.05
N MET A 746 6.60 -11.68 -11.37
CA MET A 746 6.78 -11.40 -9.94
C MET A 746 7.80 -10.29 -9.71
N GLY A 747 7.71 -9.61 -8.57
CA GLY A 747 8.64 -8.52 -8.25
C GLY A 747 8.25 -7.71 -7.02
N LEU A 748 8.63 -6.43 -7.02
CA LEU A 748 8.30 -5.42 -6.01
C LEU A 748 7.51 -4.27 -6.63
N ILE A 749 6.50 -3.78 -5.94
CA ILE A 749 5.81 -2.53 -6.24
C ILE A 749 6.02 -1.55 -5.10
N LYS A 750 6.47 -0.34 -5.46
CA LYS A 750 6.41 0.85 -4.61
C LYS A 750 5.24 1.70 -5.09
N CYS A 751 4.30 2.00 -4.22
CA CYS A 751 3.15 2.85 -4.48
C CYS A 751 3.02 3.86 -3.33
N GLY A 752 3.49 5.10 -3.57
CA GLY A 752 3.67 6.08 -2.50
C GLY A 752 4.72 5.62 -1.49
N SER A 753 4.31 5.52 -0.23
CA SER A 753 5.15 5.02 0.87
C SER A 753 5.13 3.50 1.04
N VAL A 754 4.22 2.81 0.37
CA VAL A 754 4.04 1.35 0.49
C VAL A 754 4.97 0.63 -0.47
N VAL A 755 5.73 -0.35 0.02
CA VAL A 755 6.60 -1.22 -0.80
C VAL A 755 6.24 -2.67 -0.50
N ILE A 756 5.75 -3.39 -1.50
CA ILE A 756 5.26 -4.77 -1.35
C ILE A 756 5.81 -5.70 -2.43
N PRO A 757 6.09 -6.96 -2.09
CA PRO A 757 6.36 -7.98 -3.09
C PRO A 757 5.05 -8.48 -3.71
N PHE A 758 5.01 -8.57 -5.04
CA PHE A 758 3.81 -8.96 -5.77
C PHE A 758 4.03 -10.16 -6.69
N ASP A 759 2.95 -10.89 -6.96
CA ASP A 759 2.83 -11.95 -7.95
C ASP A 759 1.63 -11.64 -8.85
N ASN A 760 1.90 -11.30 -10.10
CA ASN A 760 0.89 -10.97 -11.12
C ASN A 760 0.79 -12.04 -12.20
N GLN A 761 1.15 -13.28 -11.88
CA GLN A 761 1.01 -14.40 -12.82
C GLN A 761 -0.47 -14.78 -12.96
N ILE A 762 -0.91 -15.02 -14.19
CA ILE A 762 -2.24 -15.53 -14.50
C ILE A 762 -2.15 -16.83 -15.30
N SER A 763 -3.24 -17.58 -15.36
CA SER A 763 -3.30 -18.83 -16.11
C SER A 763 -3.06 -18.60 -17.61
N LYS A 764 -2.21 -19.44 -18.22
CA LYS A 764 -1.86 -19.38 -19.64
C LYS A 764 -3.04 -19.72 -20.57
N ASP A 765 -4.07 -20.34 -20.04
CA ASP A 765 -5.23 -20.79 -20.82
C ASP A 765 -6.26 -19.68 -21.08
N THR A 766 -6.08 -18.51 -20.46
CA THR A 766 -7.00 -17.37 -20.59
C THR A 766 -6.77 -16.59 -21.89
N ASP A 767 -7.83 -16.05 -22.48
CA ASP A 767 -7.73 -15.20 -23.68
C ASP A 767 -6.97 -13.90 -23.40
N LEU A 768 -7.06 -13.37 -22.17
CA LEU A 768 -6.26 -12.20 -21.76
C LEU A 768 -4.76 -12.52 -21.71
N TYR A 769 -4.37 -13.73 -21.27
CA TYR A 769 -2.96 -14.14 -21.33
C TYR A 769 -2.48 -14.16 -22.79
N ARG A 770 -3.27 -14.71 -23.69
CA ARG A 770 -2.94 -14.76 -25.14
C ARG A 770 -2.80 -13.37 -25.75
N LEU A 771 -3.68 -12.45 -25.41
CA LEU A 771 -3.66 -11.05 -25.86
C LEU A 771 -2.45 -10.28 -25.34
N TYR A 772 -2.07 -10.51 -24.07
CA TYR A 772 -1.01 -9.72 -23.42
C TYR A 772 0.38 -10.32 -23.57
N ASN A 773 0.48 -11.60 -23.95
CA ASN A 773 1.76 -12.30 -24.13
C ASN A 773 2.54 -11.75 -25.34
N THR A 774 3.83 -11.48 -25.14
CA THR A 774 4.77 -10.99 -26.15
C THR A 774 5.84 -12.03 -26.50
N ASN A 775 5.80 -13.23 -25.88
CA ASN A 775 6.75 -14.30 -26.16
C ASN A 775 6.44 -14.98 -27.48
N ILE A 776 7.24 -14.70 -28.50
CA ILE A 776 7.06 -15.21 -29.86
C ILE A 776 7.00 -16.74 -29.90
N HIS A 777 7.81 -17.44 -29.10
CA HIS A 777 7.81 -18.91 -29.06
C HIS A 777 6.48 -19.45 -28.53
N GLU A 778 5.97 -18.89 -27.44
CA GLU A 778 4.68 -19.30 -26.88
C GLU A 778 3.51 -18.94 -27.84
N ILE A 779 3.56 -17.78 -28.50
CA ILE A 779 2.55 -17.38 -29.48
C ILE A 779 2.50 -18.36 -30.67
N ILE A 780 3.66 -18.79 -31.16
CA ILE A 780 3.74 -19.78 -32.24
C ILE A 780 3.20 -21.13 -31.80
N GLU A 781 3.52 -21.60 -30.60
CA GLU A 781 3.00 -22.86 -30.02
C GLU A 781 1.47 -22.80 -29.85
N MET A 782 0.95 -21.71 -29.32
CA MET A 782 -0.49 -21.52 -29.16
C MET A 782 -1.24 -21.52 -30.51
N LYS A 783 -0.67 -20.86 -31.55
CA LYS A 783 -1.25 -20.88 -32.92
C LYS A 783 -1.22 -22.28 -33.54
N LYS A 784 -0.17 -23.08 -33.27
CA LYS A 784 -0.11 -24.49 -33.72
C LYS A 784 -1.21 -25.32 -33.06
N HIS A 785 -1.35 -25.24 -31.74
CA HIS A 785 -2.38 -25.98 -31.01
C HIS A 785 -3.81 -25.54 -31.37
N ALA A 786 -4.04 -24.28 -31.72
CA ALA A 786 -5.33 -23.81 -32.20
C ALA A 786 -5.69 -24.42 -33.58
N ASN A 787 -4.69 -24.50 -34.46
CA ASN A 787 -4.88 -25.10 -35.78
C ASN A 787 -5.01 -26.65 -35.74
N GLU A 788 -4.54 -27.32 -34.70
CA GLU A 788 -4.71 -28.76 -34.50
C GLU A 788 -6.08 -29.13 -33.89
N LYS A 789 -6.80 -28.15 -33.32
CA LYS A 789 -8.15 -28.33 -32.73
C LYS A 789 -9.29 -27.92 -33.69
N CYS A 790 -9.02 -27.25 -34.81
CA CYS A 790 -9.94 -27.03 -35.92
C CYS A 790 -9.77 -28.10 -37.00
#